data_ae7e751d80ada192a56e459caea2d326
#
_entry.id   ae7e751d80ada192a56e459caea2d326
#
_cell.length_a   1.000
_cell.length_b   1.000
_cell.length_c   1.000
_cell.angle_alpha   90.00
_cell.angle_beta   90.00
_cell.angle_gamma   90.00
#
_symmetry.space_group_name_H-M   'P 1'
#
loop_
_entity.id
_entity.type
_entity.pdbx_description
1 polymer ?
#
loop_
_entity_poly.entity_id
_entity_poly.type
_entity_poly.pdbx_seq_one_letter_code
_entity_poly.pdbx_strand_id
1 'polypeptide(L)'
;TRPETMLGDGAVAVHPSDERYAPIVGKLCEIPVGPKEHRRLIPIITDMYPDPDFGSGAVKITGAHDFNDYGVAKRNGIPCYRLMDTKAQMRADGAPYAECAAEANRLAGVPDPHAESGFVFDTGPKTEDDIDRINLVPDEYRGLDRFECRKRVVAAITAEGLAVTTTDGQGNPVPLVEAKKIMQPFGDRSKVVIEPMLTDQWFVDAAKLAVEARSAVADGRTKFAPENWSKTYFQWLDNIEPWCISRQLWWGHQIPVWYGPSLKVDSLPPHDYELDFEDTIPFCGVDFASAAHNAIESYYRPKGFEFSGVTELESWSALESVADLDGKIPFVRDPDVLDTWFSSALWPFSTLGWPDDTAELKKYYPTAVLSTGFDIIFFWVARMMMMGLHFMDEVPFRDVYIHALVRDDKGRKMSKSLGNIIDPLTLIDQYGADAVRMTLTSMAAMVRDLKLDVSRVEGYRNFATKLWNAARFTELNGCARDPGFDPAACRAPVNRWIVGETARLRASVDAALTAYRFNDAANALYAHVWGVYCDWYLEFAKPLLQGEDDTHRAETRACAAWALDQLLALLHPIMPFVTEELWRQTGPRATPLIHADWPALDPETLADPQADADLGWTIAAIEAIRSARAEMNVPPAAQLELVAVGADEAARARLAAGDALIRRLARLSAVAFADAPPKGALSAAVSGATLCLPLAGVIDVEAERARLRKAAQKAEAEIKGIDAKLANAAFLAKAPEAVVDEQRARRAAAAFEAERLGAALARLAEIA
;
A
#
# COMPACT_ATOMS: atom_id res chain seq x y z
N THR A 1 27.58 -25.32 -1.27
CA THR A 1 27.39 -23.97 -0.76
C THR A 1 27.49 -23.89 0.75
N ARG A 2 27.02 -24.92 1.47
CA ARG A 2 27.06 -25.04 2.94
C ARG A 2 27.64 -26.42 3.31
N PRO A 3 28.95 -26.65 3.18
CA PRO A 3 29.58 -27.97 3.38
C PRO A 3 29.29 -28.61 4.74
N GLU A 4 29.12 -27.81 5.80
CA GLU A 4 28.75 -28.29 7.14
C GLU A 4 27.39 -29.02 7.18
N THR A 5 26.47 -28.66 6.29
CA THR A 5 25.14 -29.32 6.25
C THR A 5 25.17 -30.66 5.51
N MET A 6 26.25 -30.99 4.80
CA MET A 6 26.43 -32.30 4.15
C MET A 6 26.32 -33.48 5.15
N LEU A 7 26.68 -33.23 6.41
CA LEU A 7 26.54 -34.23 7.47
C LEU A 7 25.11 -34.75 7.64
N GLY A 8 24.10 -33.94 7.31
CA GLY A 8 22.67 -34.26 7.41
C GLY A 8 22.01 -34.59 6.07
N ASP A 9 22.77 -34.76 4.99
CA ASP A 9 22.17 -35.09 3.70
C ASP A 9 21.44 -36.42 3.80
N GLY A 10 20.22 -36.44 3.28
CA GLY A 10 19.36 -37.66 3.21
C GLY A 10 19.34 -38.30 1.83
N ALA A 11 19.69 -37.56 0.79
CA ALA A 11 19.75 -38.01 -0.60
C ALA A 11 20.61 -37.13 -1.48
N VAL A 12 20.95 -37.60 -2.68
CA VAL A 12 21.38 -36.78 -3.82
C VAL A 12 20.28 -36.83 -4.86
N ALA A 13 19.77 -35.67 -5.27
CA ALA A 13 18.74 -35.56 -6.32
C ALA A 13 19.37 -35.14 -7.66
N VAL A 14 18.84 -35.71 -8.75
CA VAL A 14 19.18 -35.38 -10.12
C VAL A 14 17.89 -35.19 -10.94
N HIS A 15 17.95 -34.40 -11.98
CA HIS A 15 16.78 -34.17 -12.82
C HIS A 15 16.47 -35.45 -13.67
N PRO A 16 15.20 -35.88 -13.83
CA PRO A 16 14.88 -37.10 -14.58
C PRO A 16 15.35 -37.12 -16.04
N SER A 17 15.50 -35.93 -16.65
CA SER A 17 16.00 -35.77 -18.03
C SER A 17 17.52 -35.73 -18.14
N ASP A 18 18.25 -35.78 -17.04
CA ASP A 18 19.72 -35.74 -17.08
C ASP A 18 20.31 -37.16 -17.31
N GLU A 19 20.59 -37.44 -18.58
CA GLU A 19 21.10 -38.75 -19.00
C GLU A 19 22.46 -39.11 -18.38
N ARG A 20 23.24 -38.12 -17.89
CA ARG A 20 24.54 -38.36 -17.25
C ARG A 20 24.43 -39.24 -16.01
N TYR A 21 23.34 -39.07 -15.30
CA TYR A 21 23.10 -39.75 -14.00
C TYR A 21 22.16 -40.96 -14.09
N ALA A 22 21.47 -41.19 -15.22
CA ALA A 22 20.55 -42.30 -15.40
C ALA A 22 21.12 -43.69 -14.98
N PRO A 23 22.43 -44.01 -15.21
CA PRO A 23 22.98 -45.29 -14.83
C PRO A 23 23.18 -45.47 -13.32
N ILE A 24 23.11 -44.41 -12.52
CA ILE A 24 23.36 -44.42 -11.08
C ILE A 24 22.14 -44.06 -10.23
N VAL A 25 21.05 -43.63 -10.83
CA VAL A 25 19.77 -43.41 -10.12
C VAL A 25 19.36 -44.72 -9.43
N GLY A 26 18.91 -44.63 -8.19
CA GLY A 26 18.55 -45.76 -7.34
C GLY A 26 19.75 -46.47 -6.67
N LYS A 27 20.99 -46.04 -6.96
CA LYS A 27 22.19 -46.50 -6.24
C LYS A 27 22.44 -45.66 -5.01
N LEU A 28 23.39 -46.07 -4.17
CA LEU A 28 23.81 -45.37 -2.97
C LEU A 28 25.09 -44.57 -3.23
N CYS A 29 25.17 -43.40 -2.58
CA CYS A 29 26.32 -42.53 -2.57
C CYS A 29 26.86 -42.39 -1.14
N GLU A 30 28.18 -42.49 -0.96
CA GLU A 30 28.82 -42.34 0.35
C GLU A 30 29.00 -40.87 0.70
N ILE A 31 28.68 -40.46 1.94
CA ILE A 31 29.04 -39.19 2.50
C ILE A 31 30.48 -39.26 3.00
N PRO A 32 31.43 -38.46 2.41
CA PRO A 32 32.86 -38.67 2.63
C PRO A 32 33.40 -37.95 3.89
N VAL A 33 32.60 -37.88 4.96
CA VAL A 33 32.93 -37.23 6.22
C VAL A 33 32.54 -38.10 7.40
N GLY A 34 33.30 -38.04 8.48
CA GLY A 34 33.18 -38.91 9.64
C GLY A 34 34.12 -40.13 9.57
N PRO A 35 34.18 -40.96 10.63
CA PRO A 35 34.99 -42.15 10.69
C PRO A 35 34.68 -43.10 9.53
N LYS A 36 35.71 -43.64 8.85
CA LYS A 36 35.53 -44.42 7.62
C LYS A 36 34.70 -45.66 7.83
N GLU A 37 34.77 -46.28 8.97
CA GLU A 37 34.04 -47.48 9.40
C GLU A 37 32.54 -47.22 9.64
N HIS A 38 32.13 -45.95 9.82
CA HIS A 38 30.75 -45.53 10.11
C HIS A 38 30.19 -44.54 9.10
N ARG A 39 30.73 -44.51 7.88
CA ARG A 39 30.27 -43.61 6.82
C ARG A 39 28.83 -43.95 6.40
N ARG A 40 28.07 -42.87 6.18
CA ARG A 40 26.69 -42.99 5.74
C ARG A 40 26.60 -43.19 4.23
N LEU A 41 25.60 -43.97 3.83
CA LEU A 41 25.19 -44.15 2.46
C LEU A 41 23.82 -43.54 2.26
N ILE A 42 23.66 -42.74 1.21
CA ILE A 42 22.40 -42.05 0.88
C ILE A 42 21.98 -42.41 -0.55
N PRO A 43 20.64 -42.48 -0.84
CA PRO A 43 20.16 -42.81 -2.18
C PRO A 43 20.36 -41.67 -3.18
N ILE A 44 20.57 -42.04 -4.44
CA ILE A 44 20.49 -41.13 -5.58
C ILE A 44 19.08 -41.22 -6.16
N ILE A 45 18.33 -40.12 -6.06
CA ILE A 45 16.93 -40.00 -6.46
C ILE A 45 16.72 -39.09 -7.65
N THR A 46 15.54 -39.13 -8.27
CA THR A 46 15.14 -38.18 -9.29
C THR A 46 14.12 -37.19 -8.73
N ASP A 47 14.28 -35.92 -9.03
CA ASP A 47 13.30 -34.87 -8.74
C ASP A 47 13.38 -33.75 -9.80
N MET A 48 12.30 -33.01 -9.99
CA MET A 48 12.25 -31.87 -10.94
C MET A 48 13.00 -30.63 -10.46
N TYR A 49 13.44 -30.62 -9.21
CA TYR A 49 14.11 -29.49 -8.58
C TYR A 49 15.53 -29.23 -9.11
N PRO A 50 16.41 -30.23 -9.32
CA PRO A 50 17.75 -30.00 -9.84
C PRO A 50 17.72 -29.44 -11.27
N ASP A 51 18.53 -28.41 -11.53
CA ASP A 51 18.74 -27.86 -12.87
C ASP A 51 19.92 -28.57 -13.52
N PRO A 52 19.71 -29.32 -14.63
CA PRO A 52 20.79 -30.05 -15.33
C PRO A 52 21.92 -29.17 -15.85
N ASP A 53 21.62 -27.89 -16.14
CA ASP A 53 22.57 -26.93 -16.71
C ASP A 53 23.31 -26.15 -15.62
N PHE A 54 22.96 -26.32 -14.34
CA PHE A 54 23.58 -25.62 -13.23
C PHE A 54 24.60 -26.50 -12.49
N GLY A 55 25.87 -26.13 -12.55
CA GLY A 55 26.96 -26.83 -11.87
C GLY A 55 27.13 -28.27 -12.39
N SER A 56 27.04 -29.25 -11.47
CA SER A 56 27.06 -30.67 -11.84
C SER A 56 25.71 -31.19 -12.30
N GLY A 57 24.62 -30.49 -12.07
CA GLY A 57 23.26 -30.98 -12.23
C GLY A 57 22.78 -31.91 -11.10
N ALA A 58 23.65 -32.27 -10.17
CA ALA A 58 23.32 -33.05 -8.99
C ALA A 58 23.28 -32.18 -7.74
N VAL A 59 22.23 -32.31 -6.92
CA VAL A 59 21.98 -31.50 -5.73
C VAL A 59 21.90 -32.41 -4.50
N LYS A 60 22.68 -32.09 -3.46
CA LYS A 60 22.54 -32.72 -2.15
C LYS A 60 21.22 -32.30 -1.51
N ILE A 61 20.53 -33.17 -0.83
CA ILE A 61 19.25 -32.88 -0.18
C ILE A 61 19.40 -32.94 1.33
N THR A 62 19.36 -31.72 1.96
CA THR A 62 19.44 -31.56 3.41
C THR A 62 18.14 -30.93 3.91
N GLY A 63 17.06 -31.71 4.02
CA GLY A 63 15.72 -31.21 4.26
C GLY A 63 15.54 -30.42 5.57
N ALA A 64 16.36 -30.64 6.59
CA ALA A 64 16.31 -29.89 7.84
C ALA A 64 16.94 -28.47 7.78
N HIS A 65 17.73 -28.16 6.74
CA HIS A 65 18.55 -26.94 6.69
C HIS A 65 18.34 -26.09 5.42
N ASP A 66 17.46 -26.49 4.52
CA ASP A 66 17.11 -25.72 3.31
C ASP A 66 15.64 -25.94 2.96
N PHE A 67 14.91 -24.83 2.68
CA PHE A 67 13.48 -24.87 2.38
C PHE A 67 13.16 -25.64 1.10
N ASN A 68 14.00 -25.53 0.07
CA ASN A 68 13.78 -26.23 -1.19
C ASN A 68 14.10 -27.74 -1.02
N ASP A 69 15.18 -28.06 -0.32
CA ASP A 69 15.56 -29.43 -0.01
C ASP A 69 14.48 -30.11 0.85
N TYR A 70 13.83 -29.37 1.77
CA TYR A 70 12.70 -29.87 2.55
C TYR A 70 11.53 -30.31 1.64
N GLY A 71 11.18 -29.50 0.65
CA GLY A 71 10.15 -29.87 -0.33
C GLY A 71 10.50 -31.14 -1.11
N VAL A 72 11.76 -31.30 -1.53
CA VAL A 72 12.26 -32.51 -2.18
C VAL A 72 12.20 -33.70 -1.24
N ALA A 73 12.66 -33.55 0.00
CA ALA A 73 12.66 -34.60 1.02
C ALA A 73 11.23 -35.10 1.30
N LYS A 74 10.28 -34.20 1.51
CA LYS A 74 8.85 -34.58 1.74
C LYS A 74 8.26 -35.33 0.57
N ARG A 75 8.46 -34.89 -0.68
CA ARG A 75 7.91 -35.57 -1.87
C ARG A 75 8.48 -36.97 -2.06
N ASN A 76 9.72 -37.19 -1.64
CA ASN A 76 10.43 -38.45 -1.87
C ASN A 76 10.56 -39.31 -0.60
N GLY A 77 9.92 -38.93 0.52
CA GLY A 77 9.96 -39.68 1.78
C GLY A 77 11.37 -39.73 2.41
N ILE A 78 12.21 -38.74 2.19
CA ILE A 78 13.59 -38.66 2.69
C ILE A 78 13.59 -38.11 4.11
N PRO A 79 14.24 -38.76 5.09
CA PRO A 79 14.36 -38.23 6.44
C PRO A 79 15.12 -36.89 6.51
N CYS A 80 14.66 -35.99 7.38
CA CYS A 80 15.24 -34.65 7.56
C CYS A 80 16.05 -34.60 8.87
N TYR A 81 17.36 -34.71 8.81
CA TYR A 81 18.24 -34.78 9.97
C TYR A 81 18.68 -33.40 10.42
N ARG A 82 18.31 -32.99 11.62
CA ARG A 82 18.71 -31.72 12.23
C ARG A 82 20.14 -31.82 12.78
N LEU A 83 21.01 -30.89 12.35
CA LEU A 83 22.43 -30.86 12.71
C LEU A 83 22.79 -29.74 13.68
N MET A 84 21.95 -28.73 13.84
CA MET A 84 22.25 -27.53 14.61
C MET A 84 21.26 -27.37 15.75
N ASP A 85 21.76 -26.79 16.85
CA ASP A 85 20.97 -26.38 18.00
C ASP A 85 20.34 -24.99 17.80
N THR A 86 19.62 -24.49 18.81
CA THR A 86 18.97 -23.18 18.80
C THR A 86 19.94 -21.99 18.74
N LYS A 87 21.26 -22.22 18.94
CA LYS A 87 22.34 -21.22 18.79
C LYS A 87 23.08 -21.35 17.47
N ALA A 88 22.60 -22.24 16.59
CA ALA A 88 23.25 -22.60 15.33
C ALA A 88 24.68 -23.16 15.54
N GLN A 89 24.91 -23.82 16.67
CA GLN A 89 26.07 -24.67 16.91
C GLN A 89 25.75 -26.11 16.48
N MET A 90 26.75 -26.87 16.11
CA MET A 90 26.57 -28.29 15.79
C MET A 90 26.09 -29.03 17.03
N ARG A 91 25.02 -29.82 16.91
CA ARG A 91 24.38 -30.53 18.03
C ARG A 91 25.43 -31.37 18.81
N ALA A 92 25.34 -31.31 20.13
CA ALA A 92 26.20 -32.07 21.04
C ALA A 92 25.44 -33.19 21.77
N ASP A 93 24.11 -33.22 21.66
CA ASP A 93 23.20 -34.18 22.26
C ASP A 93 23.13 -35.49 21.45
N GLY A 94 22.40 -36.47 21.99
CA GLY A 94 22.07 -37.74 21.34
C GLY A 94 23.16 -38.82 21.50
N ALA A 95 22.85 -40.00 20.95
CA ALA A 95 23.73 -41.16 20.96
C ALA A 95 25.06 -40.91 20.21
N PRO A 96 26.09 -41.74 20.41
CA PRO A 96 27.34 -41.68 19.65
C PRO A 96 27.10 -41.71 18.14
N TYR A 97 27.95 -41.03 17.36
CA TYR A 97 27.82 -40.94 15.90
C TYR A 97 27.68 -42.30 15.23
N ALA A 98 28.44 -43.30 15.69
CA ALA A 98 28.41 -44.64 15.12
C ALA A 98 27.01 -45.30 15.15
N GLU A 99 26.30 -45.15 16.26
CA GLU A 99 24.94 -45.62 16.45
C GLU A 99 23.93 -44.87 15.57
N CYS A 100 24.02 -43.52 15.57
CA CYS A 100 23.17 -42.67 14.75
C CYS A 100 23.38 -42.93 13.24
N ALA A 101 24.62 -43.11 12.81
CA ALA A 101 24.97 -43.41 11.42
C ALA A 101 24.45 -44.79 10.98
N ALA A 102 24.52 -45.80 11.85
CA ALA A 102 23.96 -47.13 11.59
C ALA A 102 22.43 -47.05 11.42
N GLU A 103 21.74 -46.34 12.30
CA GLU A 103 20.30 -46.15 12.21
C GLU A 103 19.90 -45.38 10.93
N ALA A 104 20.60 -44.32 10.59
CA ALA A 104 20.35 -43.56 9.36
C ALA A 104 20.60 -44.44 8.10
N ASN A 105 21.62 -45.29 8.09
CA ASN A 105 21.85 -46.24 7.02
C ASN A 105 20.71 -47.26 6.91
N ARG A 106 20.20 -47.75 8.04
CA ARG A 106 19.05 -48.67 8.07
C ARG A 106 17.81 -48.00 7.46
N LEU A 107 17.53 -46.73 7.82
CA LEU A 107 16.42 -45.98 7.24
C LEU A 107 16.59 -45.70 5.74
N ALA A 108 17.80 -45.60 5.26
CA ALA A 108 18.11 -45.46 3.84
C ALA A 108 18.01 -46.80 3.05
N GLY A 109 17.66 -47.89 3.73
CA GLY A 109 17.57 -49.22 3.14
C GLY A 109 18.91 -49.85 2.83
N VAL A 110 19.98 -49.40 3.50
CA VAL A 110 21.32 -49.99 3.39
C VAL A 110 21.37 -51.28 4.19
N PRO A 111 21.75 -52.42 3.60
CA PRO A 111 21.92 -53.67 4.33
C PRO A 111 23.04 -53.53 5.40
N ASP A 112 22.75 -53.92 6.64
CA ASP A 112 23.78 -53.93 7.68
C ASP A 112 24.79 -55.10 7.39
N PRO A 113 26.06 -54.80 7.12
CA PRO A 113 27.05 -55.81 6.85
C PRO A 113 27.37 -56.69 8.07
N HIS A 114 26.94 -56.31 9.27
CA HIS A 114 27.14 -57.01 10.52
C HIS A 114 25.88 -57.74 11.05
N ALA A 115 24.72 -57.59 10.37
CA ALA A 115 23.49 -58.26 10.78
C ALA A 115 23.63 -59.77 10.55
N GLU A 116 23.43 -60.54 11.60
CA GLU A 116 23.29 -62.01 11.48
C GLU A 116 22.09 -62.32 10.58
N SER A 117 22.29 -63.21 9.62
CA SER A 117 21.31 -63.57 8.60
C SER A 117 19.99 -64.06 9.24
N GLY A 118 18.94 -63.27 9.16
CA GLY A 118 17.60 -63.65 9.61
C GLY A 118 16.72 -62.51 10.16
N PHE A 119 17.21 -61.33 10.35
CA PHE A 119 16.38 -60.20 10.81
C PHE A 119 15.61 -59.58 9.65
N VAL A 120 14.28 -59.59 9.74
CA VAL A 120 13.38 -58.77 8.93
C VAL A 120 13.47 -57.34 9.47
N PHE A 121 13.96 -56.43 8.64
CA PHE A 121 14.00 -55.02 9.02
C PHE A 121 12.57 -54.51 9.25
N ASP A 122 12.31 -53.97 10.44
CA ASP A 122 11.10 -53.21 10.70
C ASP A 122 11.21 -51.89 9.92
N THR A 123 10.59 -51.87 8.74
CA THR A 123 10.52 -50.67 7.87
C THR A 123 9.27 -49.85 8.20
N GLY A 124 8.71 -49.98 9.42
CA GLY A 124 7.59 -49.17 9.87
C GLY A 124 7.89 -47.69 9.75
N PRO A 125 6.87 -46.84 9.48
CA PRO A 125 7.07 -45.40 9.40
C PRO A 125 7.62 -44.88 10.74
N LYS A 126 8.82 -44.28 10.69
CA LYS A 126 9.39 -43.59 11.83
C LYS A 126 8.69 -42.22 11.98
N THR A 127 8.43 -41.84 13.22
CA THR A 127 7.92 -40.49 13.53
C THR A 127 9.01 -39.44 13.27
N GLU A 128 8.61 -38.21 13.15
CA GLU A 128 9.57 -37.09 13.02
C GLU A 128 10.46 -36.98 14.28
N ASP A 129 9.93 -37.28 15.44
CA ASP A 129 10.67 -37.35 16.71
C ASP A 129 11.76 -38.45 16.71
N ASP A 130 11.47 -39.64 16.17
CA ASP A 130 12.46 -40.69 16.03
C ASP A 130 13.63 -40.23 15.13
N ILE A 131 13.32 -39.47 14.06
CA ILE A 131 14.34 -38.92 13.16
C ILE A 131 15.15 -37.81 13.86
N ASP A 132 14.53 -36.97 14.67
CA ASP A 132 15.24 -35.90 15.40
C ASP A 132 16.20 -36.42 16.47
N ARG A 133 15.94 -37.59 17.04
CA ARG A 133 16.88 -38.27 17.96
C ARG A 133 18.17 -38.71 17.28
N ILE A 134 18.20 -38.82 15.95
CA ILE A 134 19.39 -39.23 15.18
C ILE A 134 20.28 -37.99 14.96
N ASN A 135 21.35 -37.87 15.75
CA ASN A 135 22.34 -36.81 15.58
C ASN A 135 23.49 -37.28 14.68
N LEU A 136 23.53 -36.80 13.45
CA LEU A 136 24.52 -37.16 12.43
C LEU A 136 25.77 -36.25 12.45
N VAL A 137 25.98 -35.49 13.50
CA VAL A 137 27.21 -34.72 13.72
C VAL A 137 28.29 -35.67 14.26
N PRO A 138 29.39 -35.93 13.53
CA PRO A 138 30.53 -36.72 14.05
C PRO A 138 30.99 -36.17 15.40
N ASP A 139 31.35 -37.08 16.32
CA ASP A 139 31.65 -36.69 17.71
C ASP A 139 32.74 -35.61 17.83
N GLU A 140 33.69 -35.56 16.92
CA GLU A 140 34.74 -34.52 16.85
C GLU A 140 34.25 -33.14 16.41
N TYR A 141 33.04 -33.03 15.86
CA TYR A 141 32.42 -31.79 15.39
C TYR A 141 31.33 -31.28 16.32
N ARG A 142 30.89 -32.08 17.30
CA ARG A 142 29.87 -31.74 18.27
C ARG A 142 30.19 -30.49 19.04
N GLY A 143 29.25 -29.59 19.22
CA GLY A 143 29.40 -28.31 19.94
C GLY A 143 30.22 -27.24 19.21
N LEU A 144 30.69 -27.51 18.00
CA LEU A 144 31.43 -26.50 17.22
C LEU A 144 30.48 -25.43 16.64
N ASP A 145 31.00 -24.22 16.50
CA ASP A 145 30.36 -23.21 15.64
C ASP A 145 30.28 -23.73 14.20
N ARG A 146 29.15 -23.48 13.52
CA ARG A 146 28.87 -23.99 12.16
C ARG A 146 29.93 -23.59 11.14
N PHE A 147 30.51 -22.39 11.24
CA PHE A 147 31.54 -21.94 10.31
C PHE A 147 32.91 -22.62 10.58
N GLU A 148 33.19 -22.96 11.82
CA GLU A 148 34.35 -23.78 12.16
C GLU A 148 34.16 -25.22 11.69
N CYS A 149 32.99 -25.80 11.88
CA CYS A 149 32.63 -27.10 11.31
C CYS A 149 32.78 -27.10 9.78
N ARG A 150 32.29 -26.06 9.07
CA ARG A 150 32.48 -25.90 7.63
C ARG A 150 33.94 -26.02 7.20
N LYS A 151 34.85 -25.34 7.90
CA LYS A 151 36.28 -25.39 7.60
C LYS A 151 36.82 -26.81 7.75
N ARG A 152 36.43 -27.51 8.82
CA ARG A 152 36.88 -28.87 9.08
C ARG A 152 36.31 -29.86 8.06
N VAL A 153 35.02 -29.76 7.68
CA VAL A 153 34.42 -30.57 6.64
C VAL A 153 35.17 -30.38 5.31
N VAL A 154 35.42 -29.12 4.90
CA VAL A 154 36.16 -28.83 3.67
C VAL A 154 37.57 -29.41 3.73
N ALA A 155 38.29 -29.29 4.87
CA ALA A 155 39.62 -29.88 5.04
C ALA A 155 39.58 -31.41 4.94
N ALA A 156 38.58 -32.09 5.53
CA ALA A 156 38.43 -33.53 5.49
C ALA A 156 38.22 -34.04 4.06
N ILE A 157 37.27 -33.48 3.31
CA ILE A 157 37.02 -33.87 1.91
C ILE A 157 38.23 -33.55 0.99
N THR A 158 38.99 -32.51 1.29
CA THR A 158 40.18 -32.17 0.54
C THR A 158 41.29 -33.16 0.79
N ALA A 159 41.50 -33.57 2.05
CA ALA A 159 42.52 -34.54 2.43
C ALA A 159 42.28 -35.92 1.77
N GLU A 160 41.03 -36.25 1.47
CA GLU A 160 40.66 -37.48 0.74
C GLU A 160 40.71 -37.33 -0.80
N GLY A 161 41.08 -36.12 -1.31
CA GLY A 161 41.18 -35.89 -2.74
C GLY A 161 39.82 -35.76 -3.44
N LEU A 162 38.73 -35.54 -2.70
CA LEU A 162 37.36 -35.44 -3.21
C LEU A 162 36.87 -34.01 -3.48
N ALA A 163 37.61 -33.01 -3.01
CA ALA A 163 37.34 -31.61 -3.34
C ALA A 163 37.85 -31.28 -4.74
N VAL A 164 37.02 -30.58 -5.52
CA VAL A 164 37.52 -29.95 -6.75
C VAL A 164 38.57 -28.92 -6.38
N THR A 165 39.75 -28.99 -6.98
CA THR A 165 40.88 -28.13 -6.64
C THR A 165 41.20 -27.14 -7.78
N THR A 166 41.76 -26.00 -7.39
CA THR A 166 42.42 -25.01 -8.24
C THR A 166 43.83 -24.74 -7.70
N THR A 167 44.64 -23.99 -8.42
CA THR A 167 45.98 -23.58 -7.95
C THR A 167 45.90 -22.18 -7.35
N ASP A 168 46.51 -21.99 -6.18
CA ASP A 168 46.73 -20.65 -5.59
C ASP A 168 47.81 -19.84 -6.34
N GLY A 169 48.04 -18.59 -5.93
CA GLY A 169 49.04 -17.71 -6.52
C GLY A 169 50.51 -18.19 -6.34
N GLN A 170 50.72 -19.29 -5.56
CA GLN A 170 52.00 -19.91 -5.34
C GLN A 170 52.14 -21.29 -6.03
N GLY A 171 51.07 -21.70 -6.77
CA GLY A 171 51.07 -22.96 -7.50
C GLY A 171 50.64 -24.18 -6.68
N ASN A 172 50.15 -24.03 -5.45
CA ASN A 172 49.67 -25.13 -4.62
C ASN A 172 48.23 -25.49 -4.95
N PRO A 173 47.83 -26.75 -4.94
CA PRO A 173 46.44 -27.15 -5.08
C PRO A 173 45.66 -26.73 -3.82
N VAL A 174 44.60 -25.95 -4.02
CA VAL A 174 43.63 -25.51 -3.01
C VAL A 174 42.22 -25.83 -3.44
N PRO A 175 41.27 -26.03 -2.51
CA PRO A 175 39.90 -26.24 -2.86
C PRO A 175 39.33 -25.09 -3.72
N LEU A 176 38.62 -25.43 -4.79
CA LEU A 176 37.93 -24.44 -5.63
C LEU A 176 36.78 -23.81 -4.85
N VAL A 177 36.91 -22.53 -4.53
CA VAL A 177 35.82 -21.71 -3.94
C VAL A 177 35.30 -20.76 -4.98
N GLU A 178 34.08 -21.00 -5.43
CA GLU A 178 33.39 -20.06 -6.32
C GLU A 178 32.79 -18.90 -5.51
N ALA A 179 33.28 -17.67 -5.76
CA ALA A 179 32.75 -16.47 -5.13
C ALA A 179 31.43 -16.04 -5.81
N LYS A 180 30.33 -16.69 -5.47
CA LYS A 180 28.97 -16.34 -5.93
C LYS A 180 28.23 -15.59 -4.84
N LYS A 181 27.43 -14.57 -5.25
CA LYS A 181 26.46 -13.96 -4.35
C LYS A 181 25.33 -14.94 -4.12
N ILE A 182 25.06 -15.23 -2.85
CA ILE A 182 23.92 -16.07 -2.43
C ILE A 182 22.95 -15.22 -1.61
N MET A 183 21.66 -15.49 -1.76
CA MET A 183 20.64 -14.91 -0.91
C MET A 183 20.60 -15.71 0.39
N GLN A 184 20.87 -15.03 1.49
CA GLN A 184 20.79 -15.62 2.83
C GLN A 184 19.76 -14.86 3.67
N PRO A 185 18.93 -15.53 4.48
CA PRO A 185 18.06 -14.88 5.42
C PRO A 185 18.86 -14.25 6.57
N PHE A 186 18.50 -13.03 6.94
CA PHE A 186 19.06 -12.31 8.08
C PHE A 186 17.95 -11.88 9.02
N GLY A 187 18.22 -11.93 10.32
CA GLY A 187 17.31 -11.39 11.32
C GLY A 187 17.15 -9.88 11.14
N ASP A 188 15.92 -9.39 11.09
CA ASP A 188 15.60 -7.98 10.89
C ASP A 188 16.31 -7.06 11.89
N ARG A 189 16.40 -7.48 13.15
CA ARG A 189 16.96 -6.71 14.25
C ARG A 189 18.36 -7.14 14.60
N SER A 190 18.61 -8.45 14.70
CA SER A 190 19.92 -9.01 15.05
C SER A 190 20.97 -8.81 13.96
N LYS A 191 20.55 -8.71 12.68
CA LYS A 191 21.46 -8.60 11.52
C LYS A 191 22.44 -9.79 11.38
N VAL A 192 22.12 -10.92 12.01
CA VAL A 192 22.86 -12.16 11.85
C VAL A 192 22.16 -13.10 10.89
N VAL A 193 22.92 -14.02 10.31
CA VAL A 193 22.37 -15.07 9.43
C VAL A 193 21.47 -15.98 10.25
N ILE A 194 20.25 -16.22 9.73
CA ILE A 194 19.28 -17.13 10.32
C ILE A 194 19.50 -18.50 9.69
N GLU A 195 19.46 -19.55 10.52
CA GLU A 195 19.48 -20.93 10.07
C GLU A 195 18.06 -21.52 10.12
N PRO A 196 17.59 -22.23 9.08
CA PRO A 196 16.35 -22.99 9.14
C PRO A 196 16.44 -24.07 10.24
N MET A 197 15.34 -24.23 10.96
CA MET A 197 15.21 -25.24 12.01
C MET A 197 13.83 -25.90 11.92
N LEU A 198 13.79 -27.21 11.95
CA LEU A 198 12.54 -27.96 12.08
C LEU A 198 12.03 -27.85 13.51
N THR A 199 10.77 -27.54 13.66
CA THR A 199 10.08 -27.48 14.94
C THR A 199 8.58 -27.58 14.68
N ASP A 200 7.84 -28.16 15.64
CA ASP A 200 6.40 -28.20 15.55
C ASP A 200 5.83 -26.79 15.66
N GLN A 201 4.86 -26.50 14.82
CA GLN A 201 4.23 -25.19 14.71
C GLN A 201 2.72 -25.36 14.56
N TRP A 202 1.98 -24.38 15.04
CA TRP A 202 0.55 -24.28 14.79
C TRP A 202 0.28 -23.67 13.42
N PHE A 203 -0.58 -24.35 12.64
CA PHE A 203 -0.99 -23.90 11.32
C PHE A 203 -2.50 -23.77 11.23
N VAL A 204 -2.95 -22.74 10.51
CA VAL A 204 -4.32 -22.62 10.01
C VAL A 204 -4.39 -23.23 8.62
N ASP A 205 -5.38 -24.09 8.38
CA ASP A 205 -5.72 -24.58 7.04
C ASP A 205 -6.37 -23.44 6.23
N ALA A 206 -5.51 -22.52 5.78
CA ALA A 206 -5.92 -21.31 5.10
C ALA A 206 -6.64 -21.60 3.78
N ALA A 207 -6.35 -22.74 3.13
CA ALA A 207 -6.98 -23.11 1.87
C ALA A 207 -8.49 -23.30 2.03
N LYS A 208 -8.95 -23.92 3.14
CA LYS A 208 -10.38 -24.06 3.43
C LYS A 208 -11.07 -22.72 3.65
N LEU A 209 -10.44 -21.84 4.43
CA LEU A 209 -10.99 -20.52 4.75
C LEU A 209 -11.00 -19.58 3.53
N ALA A 210 -10.05 -19.74 2.63
CA ALA A 210 -9.92 -18.93 1.42
C ALA A 210 -11.07 -19.11 0.42
N VAL A 211 -11.71 -20.28 0.38
CA VAL A 211 -12.79 -20.57 -0.57
C VAL A 211 -13.91 -19.54 -0.48
N GLU A 212 -14.46 -19.36 0.72
CA GLU A 212 -15.58 -18.43 0.93
C GLU A 212 -15.13 -16.97 0.85
N ALA A 213 -13.92 -16.65 1.36
CA ALA A 213 -13.33 -15.33 1.25
C ALA A 213 -13.13 -14.89 -0.21
N ARG A 214 -12.71 -15.81 -1.07
CA ARG A 214 -12.59 -15.57 -2.51
C ARG A 214 -13.94 -15.38 -3.18
N SER A 215 -14.91 -16.23 -2.84
CA SER A 215 -16.27 -16.15 -3.37
C SER A 215 -16.94 -14.82 -3.06
N ALA A 216 -16.81 -14.32 -1.84
CA ALA A 216 -17.41 -13.07 -1.38
C ALA A 216 -16.95 -11.83 -2.17
N VAL A 217 -15.74 -11.84 -2.71
CA VAL A 217 -15.26 -10.78 -3.62
C VAL A 217 -15.71 -11.04 -5.05
N ALA A 218 -15.74 -12.29 -5.49
CA ALA A 218 -16.14 -12.65 -6.85
C ALA A 218 -17.63 -12.35 -7.11
N ASP A 219 -18.50 -12.56 -6.12
CA ASP A 219 -19.95 -12.31 -6.19
C ASP A 219 -20.34 -10.87 -5.80
N GLY A 220 -19.38 -10.05 -5.35
CA GLY A 220 -19.58 -8.63 -5.06
C GLY A 220 -20.14 -8.32 -3.68
N ARG A 221 -20.17 -9.27 -2.74
CA ARG A 221 -20.47 -9.00 -1.31
C ARG A 221 -19.46 -8.05 -0.70
N THR A 222 -18.18 -8.17 -1.12
CA THR A 222 -17.12 -7.20 -0.83
C THR A 222 -16.53 -6.68 -2.13
N LYS A 223 -16.33 -5.36 -2.25
CA LYS A 223 -15.80 -4.70 -3.46
C LYS A 223 -14.51 -3.96 -3.15
N PHE A 224 -13.58 -3.98 -4.10
CA PHE A 224 -12.35 -3.18 -4.03
C PHE A 224 -12.50 -1.86 -4.78
N ALA A 225 -12.06 -0.78 -4.18
CA ALA A 225 -11.95 0.53 -4.80
C ALA A 225 -10.48 1.02 -4.74
N PRO A 226 -9.74 1.07 -5.88
CA PRO A 226 -10.15 0.69 -7.23
C PRO A 226 -10.22 -0.83 -7.44
N GLU A 227 -11.08 -1.24 -8.36
CA GLU A 227 -11.40 -2.65 -8.65
C GLU A 227 -10.18 -3.49 -9.05
N ASN A 228 -9.18 -2.89 -9.68
CA ASN A 228 -7.97 -3.62 -10.15
C ASN A 228 -7.23 -4.37 -9.04
N TRP A 229 -7.36 -3.97 -7.78
CA TRP A 229 -6.73 -4.65 -6.65
C TRP A 229 -7.39 -5.99 -6.28
N SER A 230 -8.61 -6.24 -6.75
CA SER A 230 -9.23 -7.56 -6.63
C SER A 230 -8.42 -8.67 -7.31
N LYS A 231 -7.70 -8.35 -8.40
CA LYS A 231 -6.80 -9.30 -9.08
C LYS A 231 -5.65 -9.73 -8.18
N THR A 232 -5.06 -8.79 -7.44
CA THR A 232 -4.00 -9.10 -6.46
C THR A 232 -4.54 -9.95 -5.31
N TYR A 233 -5.75 -9.64 -4.83
CA TYR A 233 -6.43 -10.44 -3.81
C TYR A 233 -6.67 -11.87 -4.29
N PHE A 234 -7.23 -12.08 -5.48
CA PHE A 234 -7.44 -13.41 -6.06
C PHE A 234 -6.15 -14.19 -6.24
N GLN A 235 -5.11 -13.54 -6.78
CA GLN A 235 -3.81 -14.17 -6.96
C GLN A 235 -3.24 -14.75 -5.66
N TRP A 236 -3.40 -14.05 -4.54
CA TRP A 236 -2.95 -14.54 -3.24
C TRP A 236 -3.81 -15.68 -2.74
N LEU A 237 -5.13 -15.63 -2.88
CA LEU A 237 -6.02 -16.69 -2.39
C LEU A 237 -5.98 -17.95 -3.26
N ASP A 238 -5.79 -17.80 -4.58
CA ASP A 238 -5.68 -18.95 -5.50
C ASP A 238 -4.38 -19.77 -5.27
N ASN A 239 -3.37 -19.18 -4.64
CA ASN A 239 -2.07 -19.79 -4.34
C ASN A 239 -1.77 -19.76 -2.84
N ILE A 240 -2.78 -19.86 -2.00
CA ILE A 240 -2.60 -19.73 -0.55
C ILE A 240 -1.97 -20.99 0.04
N GLU A 241 -0.92 -20.80 0.82
CA GLU A 241 -0.24 -21.83 1.58
C GLU A 241 -0.78 -21.90 3.02
N PRO A 242 -0.59 -23.04 3.72
CA PRO A 242 -0.92 -23.16 5.14
C PRO A 242 -0.27 -22.02 5.96
N TRP A 243 -1.04 -21.39 6.83
CA TRP A 243 -0.58 -20.25 7.58
C TRP A 243 -0.06 -20.66 8.96
N CYS A 244 1.26 -20.60 9.14
CA CYS A 244 1.88 -20.77 10.46
C CYS A 244 1.51 -19.59 11.35
N ILE A 245 0.89 -19.86 12.50
CA ILE A 245 0.39 -18.87 13.45
C ILE A 245 1.16 -18.81 14.77
N SER A 246 2.05 -19.73 15.03
CA SER A 246 2.89 -19.74 16.22
C SER A 246 4.18 -18.91 16.01
N ARG A 247 4.62 -18.21 17.06
CA ARG A 247 5.82 -17.38 17.07
C ARG A 247 6.59 -17.59 18.37
N GLN A 248 7.90 -17.80 18.26
CA GLN A 248 8.82 -17.96 19.38
C GLN A 248 9.25 -16.57 19.87
N LEU A 249 8.32 -15.82 20.45
CA LEU A 249 8.53 -14.48 20.99
C LEU A 249 8.32 -14.48 22.50
N TRP A 250 9.11 -13.68 23.19
CA TRP A 250 8.98 -13.54 24.64
C TRP A 250 7.67 -12.90 25.10
N TRP A 251 7.09 -12.00 24.28
CA TRP A 251 5.87 -11.28 24.62
C TRP A 251 4.86 -11.30 23.48
N GLY A 252 3.62 -11.55 23.80
CA GLY A 252 2.50 -11.59 22.86
C GLY A 252 1.28 -12.30 23.46
N HIS A 253 0.31 -12.63 22.63
CA HIS A 253 -0.86 -13.44 22.99
C HIS A 253 -0.44 -14.91 22.99
N GLN A 254 -0.22 -15.46 24.17
CA GLN A 254 0.20 -16.85 24.33
C GLN A 254 -0.85 -17.82 23.78
N ILE A 255 -0.40 -18.83 23.07
CA ILE A 255 -1.29 -19.86 22.50
C ILE A 255 -2.08 -20.52 23.62
N PRO A 256 -3.42 -20.62 23.53
CA PRO A 256 -4.27 -21.13 24.60
C PRO A 256 -4.38 -22.66 24.54
N VAL A 257 -3.23 -23.33 24.56
CA VAL A 257 -3.10 -24.79 24.52
C VAL A 257 -2.20 -25.25 25.66
N TRP A 258 -2.59 -26.33 26.29
CA TRP A 258 -1.81 -27.05 27.29
C TRP A 258 -1.59 -28.49 26.85
N TYR A 259 -0.36 -28.94 26.91
CA TYR A 259 0.04 -30.29 26.59
C TYR A 259 -0.04 -31.14 27.86
N GLY A 260 -0.76 -32.25 27.79
CA GLY A 260 -0.80 -33.29 28.82
C GLY A 260 -0.17 -34.59 28.32
N PRO A 261 0.36 -35.47 29.19
CA PRO A 261 0.94 -36.72 28.76
C PRO A 261 -0.08 -37.64 28.10
N SER A 262 0.32 -38.43 27.12
CA SER A 262 -0.53 -39.50 26.59
C SER A 262 -0.62 -40.70 27.57
N LEU A 263 -1.41 -41.71 27.25
CA LEU A 263 -1.54 -42.90 28.05
C LEU A 263 -0.95 -44.13 27.32
N LYS A 264 0.07 -44.77 27.90
CA LYS A 264 0.58 -46.05 27.46
C LYS A 264 -0.23 -47.20 28.09
N VAL A 265 -0.33 -48.29 27.34
CA VAL A 265 -0.88 -49.56 27.86
C VAL A 265 0.29 -50.42 28.35
N ASP A 266 0.35 -50.64 29.67
CA ASP A 266 1.48 -51.38 30.29
C ASP A 266 1.33 -52.91 30.20
N SER A 267 0.10 -53.43 30.05
CA SER A 267 -0.11 -54.88 30.05
C SER A 267 -1.36 -55.38 29.31
N LEU A 268 -1.49 -56.68 29.13
CA LEU A 268 -2.72 -57.34 28.66
C LEU A 268 -3.86 -57.13 29.65
N PRO A 269 -5.14 -57.13 29.21
CA PRO A 269 -6.31 -56.83 30.04
C PRO A 269 -6.35 -57.55 31.38
N PRO A 270 -6.77 -56.86 32.51
CA PRO A 270 -7.23 -55.45 32.55
C PRO A 270 -6.10 -54.47 32.31
N HIS A 271 -6.32 -53.49 31.45
CA HIS A 271 -5.31 -52.54 31.06
C HIS A 271 -5.03 -51.57 32.23
N ASP A 272 -3.78 -51.58 32.72
CA ASP A 272 -3.27 -50.48 33.54
C ASP A 272 -2.66 -49.47 32.60
N TYR A 273 -3.11 -48.22 32.69
CA TYR A 273 -2.60 -47.09 31.92
C TYR A 273 -1.55 -46.34 32.74
N GLU A 274 -0.42 -46.07 32.11
CA GLU A 274 0.62 -45.17 32.65
C GLU A 274 0.70 -43.89 31.82
N LEU A 275 1.13 -42.78 32.46
CA LEU A 275 1.38 -41.53 31.80
C LEU A 275 2.63 -41.62 30.92
N ASP A 276 2.47 -41.33 29.64
CA ASP A 276 3.58 -41.22 28.69
C ASP A 276 4.01 -39.77 28.52
N PHE A 277 5.13 -39.37 29.11
CA PHE A 277 5.69 -38.05 29.02
C PHE A 277 6.51 -37.83 27.75
N GLU A 278 6.79 -38.86 26.99
CA GLU A 278 7.48 -38.73 25.69
C GLU A 278 6.50 -38.42 24.56
N ASP A 279 5.21 -38.74 24.75
CA ASP A 279 4.13 -38.42 23.82
C ASP A 279 3.10 -37.54 24.54
N THR A 280 2.86 -36.34 24.02
CA THR A 280 1.98 -35.36 24.63
C THR A 280 0.82 -35.01 23.73
N ILE A 281 -0.33 -34.70 24.33
CA ILE A 281 -1.56 -34.34 23.62
C ILE A 281 -1.94 -32.92 23.92
N PRO A 282 -2.23 -32.08 22.89
CA PRO A 282 -2.66 -30.70 23.06
C PRO A 282 -4.15 -30.61 23.45
N PHE A 283 -4.45 -29.78 24.43
CA PHE A 283 -5.81 -29.45 24.86
C PHE A 283 -6.00 -27.94 24.90
N CYS A 284 -7.00 -27.45 24.15
CA CYS A 284 -7.31 -26.04 24.08
C CYS A 284 -8.27 -25.61 25.18
N GLY A 285 -8.07 -24.40 25.73
CA GLY A 285 -8.97 -23.78 26.71
C GLY A 285 -8.72 -22.29 26.84
N VAL A 286 -9.71 -21.55 27.32
CA VAL A 286 -9.56 -20.09 27.59
C VAL A 286 -8.59 -19.82 28.74
N ASP A 287 -8.46 -20.79 29.63
CA ASP A 287 -7.53 -20.83 30.76
C ASP A 287 -7.13 -22.28 31.07
N PHE A 288 -6.20 -22.44 32.01
CA PHE A 288 -5.75 -23.78 32.43
C PHE A 288 -6.88 -24.66 32.91
N ALA A 289 -7.81 -24.12 33.70
CA ALA A 289 -8.92 -24.88 34.26
C ALA A 289 -9.84 -25.46 33.17
N SER A 290 -10.11 -24.66 32.14
CA SER A 290 -10.90 -25.06 30.96
C SER A 290 -10.17 -26.13 30.12
N ALA A 291 -8.87 -25.93 29.87
CA ALA A 291 -8.06 -26.91 29.11
C ALA A 291 -7.95 -28.23 29.85
N ALA A 292 -7.69 -28.22 31.15
CA ALA A 292 -7.64 -29.40 31.99
C ALA A 292 -8.99 -30.12 32.06
N HIS A 293 -10.10 -29.38 32.19
CA HIS A 293 -11.44 -29.94 32.12
C HIS A 293 -11.68 -30.67 30.78
N ASN A 294 -11.34 -30.01 29.66
CA ASN A 294 -11.47 -30.60 28.34
C ASN A 294 -10.63 -31.89 28.21
N ALA A 295 -9.40 -31.88 28.72
CA ALA A 295 -8.52 -33.04 28.73
C ALA A 295 -9.13 -34.22 29.51
N ILE A 296 -9.64 -33.90 30.73
CA ILE A 296 -10.26 -34.91 31.58
C ILE A 296 -11.48 -35.54 30.91
N GLU A 297 -12.40 -34.72 30.39
CA GLU A 297 -13.66 -35.22 29.84
C GLU A 297 -13.51 -35.89 28.47
N SER A 298 -12.56 -35.45 27.65
CA SER A 298 -12.40 -35.97 26.29
C SER A 298 -11.39 -37.08 26.17
N TYR A 299 -10.40 -37.18 27.06
CA TYR A 299 -9.30 -38.14 26.90
C TYR A 299 -9.06 -39.09 28.08
N TYR A 300 -8.85 -38.55 29.32
CA TYR A 300 -8.43 -39.40 30.45
C TYR A 300 -9.58 -40.20 31.03
N ARG A 301 -10.71 -39.59 31.34
CA ARG A 301 -11.90 -40.24 31.92
C ARG A 301 -12.51 -41.29 31.00
N PRO A 302 -12.68 -41.10 29.69
CA PRO A 302 -13.22 -42.12 28.81
C PRO A 302 -12.36 -43.37 28.73
N LYS A 303 -11.06 -43.27 29.02
CA LYS A 303 -10.14 -44.39 29.06
C LYS A 303 -10.07 -45.07 30.43
N GLY A 304 -10.79 -44.55 31.44
CA GLY A 304 -10.81 -45.10 32.79
C GLY A 304 -9.55 -44.82 33.61
N PHE A 305 -8.75 -43.82 33.23
CA PHE A 305 -7.54 -43.47 33.98
C PHE A 305 -7.89 -42.79 35.29
N GLU A 306 -7.36 -43.35 36.42
CA GLU A 306 -7.56 -42.79 37.74
C GLU A 306 -6.50 -41.75 38.10
N PHE A 307 -6.93 -40.60 38.62
CA PHE A 307 -6.05 -39.51 38.99
C PHE A 307 -6.63 -38.72 40.19
N SER A 308 -5.76 -38.06 40.96
CA SER A 308 -6.14 -37.28 42.11
C SER A 308 -6.47 -35.81 41.81
N GLY A 309 -6.00 -35.31 40.68
CA GLY A 309 -6.17 -33.93 40.25
C GLY A 309 -5.31 -33.58 39.02
N VAL A 310 -5.16 -32.30 38.78
CA VAL A 310 -4.33 -31.75 37.70
C VAL A 310 -3.34 -30.71 38.25
N THR A 311 -2.24 -30.49 37.59
CA THR A 311 -1.26 -29.45 37.95
C THR A 311 -0.67 -28.82 36.70
N GLU A 312 -0.44 -27.52 36.71
CA GLU A 312 0.26 -26.79 35.66
C GLU A 312 1.74 -26.68 36.04
N LEU A 313 2.61 -26.99 35.09
CA LEU A 313 4.06 -26.86 35.19
C LEU A 313 4.54 -25.73 34.25
N GLU A 314 5.62 -25.06 34.65
CA GLU A 314 6.24 -24.04 33.77
C GLU A 314 6.90 -24.64 32.51
N SER A 315 7.40 -25.87 32.63
CA SER A 315 8.02 -26.63 31.52
C SER A 315 8.09 -28.12 31.88
N TRP A 316 8.30 -28.99 30.89
CA TRP A 316 8.54 -30.43 31.13
C TRP A 316 9.81 -30.69 31.93
N SER A 317 10.84 -29.84 31.84
CA SER A 317 12.04 -29.96 32.67
C SER A 317 11.78 -29.73 34.18
N ALA A 318 10.71 -29.03 34.51
CA ALA A 318 10.31 -28.87 35.91
C ALA A 318 9.79 -30.19 36.53
N LEU A 319 9.40 -31.18 35.69
CA LEU A 319 8.95 -32.48 36.17
C LEU A 319 10.03 -33.21 36.99
N GLU A 320 11.29 -33.08 36.64
CA GLU A 320 12.42 -33.68 37.37
C GLU A 320 12.58 -33.10 38.78
N SER A 321 12.11 -31.87 38.99
CA SER A 321 12.17 -31.19 40.31
C SER A 321 10.94 -31.43 41.17
N VAL A 322 9.86 -31.97 40.59
CA VAL A 322 8.63 -32.34 41.31
C VAL A 322 8.79 -33.79 41.80
N ALA A 323 9.21 -33.97 43.05
CA ALA A 323 9.54 -35.25 43.63
C ALA A 323 8.37 -36.26 43.70
N ASP A 324 7.13 -35.82 43.60
CA ASP A 324 5.95 -36.66 43.52
C ASP A 324 4.79 -35.86 42.92
N LEU A 325 4.19 -36.34 41.86
CA LEU A 325 2.98 -35.76 41.25
C LEU A 325 1.74 -36.02 42.12
N ASP A 326 1.86 -36.85 43.16
CA ASP A 326 0.75 -37.24 44.08
C ASP A 326 -0.52 -37.68 43.32
N GLY A 327 -0.31 -38.44 42.25
CA GLY A 327 -1.37 -38.91 41.35
C GLY A 327 -2.07 -37.84 40.51
N LYS A 328 -1.48 -36.66 40.35
CA LYS A 328 -1.99 -35.59 39.50
C LYS A 328 -1.44 -35.73 38.08
N ILE A 329 -2.23 -35.28 37.10
CA ILE A 329 -1.83 -35.17 35.73
C ILE A 329 -1.18 -33.82 35.50
N PRO A 330 0.10 -33.76 35.11
CA PRO A 330 0.76 -32.49 34.80
C PRO A 330 0.44 -32.01 33.38
N PHE A 331 0.37 -30.69 33.23
CA PHE A 331 0.20 -30.01 31.96
C PHE A 331 1.23 -28.90 31.83
N VAL A 332 1.72 -28.68 30.62
CA VAL A 332 2.60 -27.57 30.29
C VAL A 332 1.93 -26.72 29.22
N ARG A 333 1.86 -25.43 29.45
CA ARG A 333 1.32 -24.49 28.46
C ARG A 333 2.26 -24.34 27.27
N ASP A 334 1.69 -24.20 26.07
CA ASP A 334 2.45 -23.85 24.87
C ASP A 334 3.24 -22.55 25.10
N PRO A 335 4.58 -22.52 24.92
CA PRO A 335 5.39 -21.35 25.16
C PRO A 335 5.27 -20.29 24.08
N ASP A 336 4.76 -20.67 22.90
CA ASP A 336 4.66 -19.80 21.74
C ASP A 336 3.53 -18.77 21.89
N VAL A 337 3.63 -17.70 21.14
CA VAL A 337 2.59 -16.67 21.04
C VAL A 337 1.98 -16.70 19.63
N LEU A 338 0.73 -16.23 19.54
CA LEU A 338 0.05 -16.10 18.25
C LEU A 338 0.68 -15.02 17.36
N ASP A 339 0.69 -15.27 16.07
CA ASP A 339 1.03 -14.27 15.06
C ASP A 339 0.15 -13.02 15.23
N THR A 340 0.77 -11.84 15.21
CA THR A 340 0.06 -10.55 15.26
C THR A 340 -1.08 -10.47 14.26
N TRP A 341 -0.88 -11.02 13.06
CA TRP A 341 -1.90 -11.04 12.01
C TRP A 341 -3.09 -11.97 12.33
N PHE A 342 -2.91 -12.97 13.18
CA PHE A 342 -4.01 -13.80 13.65
C PHE A 342 -4.96 -12.98 14.54
N SER A 343 -4.41 -12.29 15.53
CA SER A 343 -5.19 -11.42 16.41
C SER A 343 -5.84 -10.26 15.64
N SER A 344 -5.10 -9.62 14.69
CA SER A 344 -5.63 -8.52 13.90
C SER A 344 -6.72 -8.96 12.90
N ALA A 345 -6.74 -10.23 12.50
CA ALA A 345 -7.80 -10.77 11.65
C ALA A 345 -9.17 -10.83 12.34
N LEU A 346 -9.18 -10.84 13.68
CA LEU A 346 -10.39 -10.82 14.48
C LEU A 346 -10.93 -9.41 14.73
N TRP A 347 -10.17 -8.36 14.40
CA TRP A 347 -10.48 -6.97 14.68
C TRP A 347 -11.92 -6.55 14.37
N PRO A 348 -12.49 -6.87 13.18
CA PRO A 348 -13.80 -6.34 12.78
C PRO A 348 -14.94 -6.69 13.72
N PHE A 349 -14.81 -7.76 14.51
CA PHE A 349 -15.85 -8.26 15.39
C PHE A 349 -15.39 -8.39 16.85
N SER A 350 -14.14 -8.73 17.12
CA SER A 350 -13.64 -8.87 18.50
C SER A 350 -13.66 -7.55 19.28
N THR A 351 -13.36 -6.42 18.63
CA THR A 351 -13.41 -5.09 19.24
C THR A 351 -14.82 -4.59 19.52
N LEU A 352 -15.82 -5.25 18.95
CA LEU A 352 -17.25 -4.98 19.18
C LEU A 352 -17.87 -5.91 20.23
N GLY A 353 -17.05 -6.71 20.91
CA GLY A 353 -17.44 -7.54 22.03
C GLY A 353 -17.69 -9.02 21.71
N TRP A 354 -17.45 -9.47 20.46
CA TRP A 354 -17.49 -10.90 20.15
C TRP A 354 -16.55 -11.69 21.09
N PRO A 355 -16.94 -12.87 21.62
CA PRO A 355 -18.07 -13.72 21.19
C PRO A 355 -19.44 -13.38 21.83
N ASP A 356 -19.54 -12.33 22.64
CA ASP A 356 -20.82 -11.93 23.25
C ASP A 356 -21.73 -11.26 22.23
N ASP A 357 -23.06 -11.42 22.41
CA ASP A 357 -24.09 -10.82 21.56
C ASP A 357 -24.37 -9.35 21.99
N THR A 358 -23.44 -8.44 21.64
CA THR A 358 -23.49 -7.04 22.05
C THR A 358 -24.33 -6.16 21.10
N ALA A 359 -24.78 -5.01 21.59
CA ALA A 359 -25.47 -4.01 20.79
C ALA A 359 -24.56 -3.38 19.71
N GLU A 360 -23.27 -3.21 20.05
CA GLU A 360 -22.22 -2.67 19.15
C GLU A 360 -21.97 -3.63 17.99
N LEU A 361 -21.87 -4.93 18.26
CA LEU A 361 -21.69 -5.94 17.22
C LEU A 361 -22.86 -5.96 16.24
N LYS A 362 -24.08 -5.95 16.74
CA LYS A 362 -25.29 -5.89 15.91
C LYS A 362 -25.41 -4.64 15.05
N LYS A 363 -24.87 -3.51 15.55
CA LYS A 363 -24.98 -2.22 14.87
C LYS A 363 -23.88 -1.99 13.84
N TYR A 364 -22.63 -2.39 14.17
CA TYR A 364 -21.44 -1.99 13.42
C TYR A 364 -20.81 -3.10 12.59
N TYR A 365 -21.20 -4.36 12.79
CA TYR A 365 -20.78 -5.46 11.92
C TYR A 365 -21.91 -5.86 10.96
N PRO A 366 -21.63 -5.99 9.66
CA PRO A 366 -20.38 -5.65 8.96
C PRO A 366 -20.14 -4.14 8.87
N THR A 367 -18.87 -3.74 8.83
CA THR A 367 -18.50 -2.35 8.58
C THR A 367 -18.75 -1.96 7.12
N ALA A 368 -18.99 -0.67 6.86
CA ALA A 368 -19.23 -0.19 5.49
C ALA A 368 -17.95 -0.20 4.66
N VAL A 369 -16.85 0.35 5.18
CA VAL A 369 -15.60 0.55 4.44
C VAL A 369 -14.40 0.19 5.30
N LEU A 370 -13.48 -0.59 4.72
CA LEU A 370 -12.11 -0.74 5.19
C LEU A 370 -11.18 0.12 4.32
N SER A 371 -10.44 1.06 4.93
CA SER A 371 -9.39 1.82 4.23
C SER A 371 -8.02 1.28 4.58
N THR A 372 -7.21 0.91 3.57
CA THR A 372 -5.90 0.28 3.77
C THR A 372 -4.95 0.51 2.59
N GLY A 373 -3.66 0.20 2.79
CA GLY A 373 -2.68 0.14 1.72
C GLY A 373 -2.70 -1.18 0.95
N PHE A 374 -2.21 -1.15 -0.27
CA PHE A 374 -2.13 -2.36 -1.12
C PHE A 374 -1.15 -3.40 -0.58
N ASP A 375 -0.16 -2.99 0.19
CA ASP A 375 0.92 -3.82 0.71
C ASP A 375 0.47 -4.81 1.80
N ILE A 376 -0.71 -4.59 2.38
CA ILE A 376 -1.30 -5.47 3.40
C ILE A 376 -2.63 -6.11 2.96
N ILE A 377 -2.93 -6.14 1.67
CA ILE A 377 -4.12 -6.83 1.15
C ILE A 377 -4.13 -8.29 1.60
N PHE A 378 -3.00 -8.99 1.46
CA PHE A 378 -2.88 -10.39 1.88
C PHE A 378 -2.84 -10.54 3.40
N PHE A 379 -1.97 -9.78 4.06
CA PHE A 379 -1.72 -9.96 5.49
C PHE A 379 -2.88 -9.52 6.38
N TRP A 380 -3.68 -8.57 5.94
CA TRP A 380 -4.75 -7.98 6.73
C TRP A 380 -6.13 -8.19 6.11
N VAL A 381 -6.37 -7.73 4.89
CA VAL A 381 -7.69 -7.80 4.26
C VAL A 381 -8.14 -9.26 4.10
N ALA A 382 -7.33 -10.10 3.45
CA ALA A 382 -7.68 -11.49 3.19
C ALA A 382 -7.89 -12.28 4.49
N ARG A 383 -7.07 -12.03 5.52
CA ARG A 383 -7.20 -12.71 6.81
C ARG A 383 -8.44 -12.28 7.58
N MET A 384 -8.80 -10.99 7.58
CA MET A 384 -10.07 -10.53 8.16
C MET A 384 -11.28 -11.12 7.40
N MET A 385 -11.21 -11.22 6.08
CA MET A 385 -12.26 -11.86 5.27
C MET A 385 -12.43 -13.35 5.65
N MET A 386 -11.32 -14.08 5.75
CA MET A 386 -11.36 -15.50 6.15
C MET A 386 -11.97 -15.68 7.54
N MET A 387 -11.51 -14.92 8.53
CA MET A 387 -11.98 -15.05 9.92
C MET A 387 -13.41 -14.53 10.10
N GLY A 388 -13.76 -13.41 9.47
CA GLY A 388 -15.11 -12.86 9.53
C GLY A 388 -16.15 -13.83 8.95
N LEU A 389 -15.90 -14.38 7.78
CA LEU A 389 -16.80 -15.37 7.16
C LEU A 389 -16.86 -16.67 7.95
N HIS A 390 -15.76 -17.08 8.60
CA HIS A 390 -15.73 -18.32 9.40
C HIS A 390 -16.47 -18.19 10.74
N PHE A 391 -16.29 -17.07 11.45
CA PHE A 391 -16.85 -16.91 12.79
C PHE A 391 -18.19 -16.20 12.84
N MET A 392 -18.48 -15.35 11.85
CA MET A 392 -19.68 -14.51 11.81
C MET A 392 -20.62 -14.86 10.68
N ASP A 393 -20.28 -15.79 9.77
CA ASP A 393 -21.02 -16.17 8.57
C ASP A 393 -21.38 -14.99 7.63
N GLU A 394 -20.72 -13.84 7.82
CA GLU A 394 -20.93 -12.62 7.03
C GLU A 394 -19.61 -11.90 6.75
N VAL A 395 -19.53 -11.17 5.62
CA VAL A 395 -18.35 -10.38 5.27
C VAL A 395 -18.07 -9.32 6.35
N PRO A 396 -16.79 -9.11 6.73
CA PRO A 396 -16.46 -8.13 7.77
C PRO A 396 -16.62 -6.68 7.30
N PHE A 397 -16.58 -6.41 6.00
CA PHE A 397 -16.75 -5.09 5.39
C PHE A 397 -17.25 -5.23 3.93
N ARG A 398 -17.98 -4.21 3.48
CA ARG A 398 -18.60 -4.21 2.14
C ARG A 398 -17.68 -3.64 1.07
N ASP A 399 -16.95 -2.57 1.39
CA ASP A 399 -15.99 -1.96 0.49
C ASP A 399 -14.59 -1.95 1.08
N VAL A 400 -13.58 -2.18 0.23
CA VAL A 400 -12.16 -2.08 0.57
C VAL A 400 -11.56 -0.95 -0.26
N TYR A 401 -11.32 0.19 0.37
CA TYR A 401 -10.66 1.32 -0.26
C TYR A 401 -9.14 1.20 -0.12
N ILE A 402 -8.45 1.07 -1.25
CA ILE A 402 -6.99 0.97 -1.31
C ILE A 402 -6.40 2.35 -1.59
N HIS A 403 -5.83 2.96 -0.56
CA HIS A 403 -5.18 4.26 -0.66
C HIS A 403 -3.74 4.15 -1.18
N ALA A 404 -3.23 5.25 -1.78
CA ALA A 404 -1.84 5.36 -2.18
C ALA A 404 -0.89 5.43 -0.97
N LEU A 405 0.35 4.97 -1.15
CA LEU A 405 1.40 5.14 -0.14
C LEU A 405 2.14 6.47 -0.35
N VAL A 406 2.32 7.22 0.73
CA VAL A 406 3.04 8.51 0.71
C VAL A 406 4.55 8.28 0.65
N ARG A 407 5.19 8.93 -0.33
CA ARG A 407 6.64 8.94 -0.53
C ARG A 407 7.18 10.36 -0.43
N ASP A 408 8.48 10.51 -0.25
CA ASP A 408 9.13 11.82 -0.28
C ASP A 408 9.05 12.48 -1.68
N ASP A 409 9.51 13.71 -1.80
CA ASP A 409 9.54 14.50 -3.05
C ASP A 409 10.28 13.80 -4.20
N LYS A 410 11.25 12.93 -3.86
CA LYS A 410 12.03 12.11 -4.79
C LYS A 410 11.41 10.74 -5.08
N GLY A 411 10.26 10.44 -4.51
CA GLY A 411 9.57 9.16 -4.66
C GLY A 411 10.16 7.99 -3.86
N ARG A 412 11.04 8.25 -2.89
CA ARG A 412 11.65 7.23 -2.03
C ARG A 412 10.71 6.89 -0.87
N LYS A 413 10.75 5.64 -0.42
CA LYS A 413 10.07 5.23 0.81
C LYS A 413 10.63 6.01 1.99
N MET A 414 9.73 6.55 2.83
CA MET A 414 10.13 7.23 4.06
C MET A 414 10.57 6.23 5.11
N SER A 415 11.72 6.50 5.74
CA SER A 415 12.23 5.69 6.86
C SER A 415 13.07 6.54 7.82
N LYS A 416 13.10 6.13 9.10
CA LYS A 416 13.95 6.79 10.11
C LYS A 416 15.43 6.72 9.73
N SER A 417 15.87 5.61 9.14
CA SER A 417 17.27 5.41 8.73
C SER A 417 17.70 6.32 7.58
N LEU A 418 16.78 6.76 6.71
CA LEU A 418 17.06 7.70 5.62
C LEU A 418 16.89 9.16 6.04
N GLY A 419 16.31 9.44 7.20
CA GLY A 419 16.04 10.79 7.69
C GLY A 419 15.08 11.61 6.82
N ASN A 420 14.26 10.96 6.00
CA ASN A 420 13.34 11.58 5.04
C ASN A 420 11.86 11.49 5.48
N ILE A 421 11.61 11.21 6.76
CA ILE A 421 10.25 11.19 7.30
C ILE A 421 9.74 12.62 7.38
N ILE A 422 8.56 12.84 6.82
CA ILE A 422 7.80 14.08 6.96
C ILE A 422 6.78 13.86 8.08
N ASP A 423 6.98 14.58 9.20
CA ASP A 423 6.04 14.53 10.32
C ASP A 423 4.81 15.40 10.00
N PRO A 424 3.59 14.83 9.97
CA PRO A 424 2.37 15.57 9.74
C PRO A 424 2.16 16.70 10.75
N LEU A 425 2.56 16.52 12.01
CA LEU A 425 2.41 17.55 13.05
C LEU A 425 3.23 18.80 12.76
N THR A 426 4.46 18.64 12.26
CA THR A 426 5.29 19.77 11.82
C THR A 426 4.63 20.55 10.68
N LEU A 427 3.98 19.85 9.73
CA LEU A 427 3.23 20.54 8.65
C LEU A 427 1.98 21.25 9.18
N ILE A 428 1.29 20.63 10.13
CA ILE A 428 0.11 21.23 10.78
C ILE A 428 0.48 22.51 11.52
N ASP A 429 1.58 22.51 12.26
CA ASP A 429 2.07 23.68 12.99
C ASP A 429 2.45 24.84 12.05
N GLN A 430 3.01 24.52 10.88
CA GLN A 430 3.46 25.52 9.91
C GLN A 430 2.34 26.07 9.00
N TYR A 431 1.44 25.20 8.56
CA TYR A 431 0.47 25.51 7.50
C TYR A 431 -1.00 25.37 7.91
N GLY A 432 -1.27 24.76 9.07
CA GLY A 432 -2.61 24.43 9.55
C GLY A 432 -3.11 23.06 9.09
N ALA A 433 -3.96 22.45 9.91
CA ALA A 433 -4.49 21.10 9.65
C ALA A 433 -5.32 21.03 8.35
N ASP A 434 -6.14 22.06 8.06
CA ASP A 434 -6.96 22.09 6.85
C ASP A 434 -6.14 22.10 5.57
N ALA A 435 -4.98 22.79 5.56
CA ALA A 435 -4.08 22.79 4.42
C ALA A 435 -3.46 21.40 4.17
N VAL A 436 -3.05 20.72 5.23
CA VAL A 436 -2.52 19.34 5.15
C VAL A 436 -3.59 18.37 4.66
N ARG A 437 -4.80 18.43 5.25
CA ARG A 437 -5.94 17.58 4.85
C ARG A 437 -6.33 17.81 3.38
N MET A 438 -6.46 19.04 2.96
CA MET A 438 -6.80 19.39 1.58
C MET A 438 -5.71 18.94 0.60
N THR A 439 -4.43 19.05 0.97
CA THR A 439 -3.30 18.56 0.17
C THR A 439 -3.41 17.07 -0.05
N LEU A 440 -3.52 16.29 1.04
CA LEU A 440 -3.57 14.83 0.97
C LEU A 440 -4.82 14.36 0.21
N THR A 441 -5.98 14.98 0.45
CA THR A 441 -7.23 14.64 -0.25
C THR A 441 -7.13 14.95 -1.75
N SER A 442 -6.60 16.09 -2.13
CA SER A 442 -6.42 16.47 -3.56
C SER A 442 -5.43 15.55 -4.30
N MET A 443 -4.52 14.91 -3.57
CA MET A 443 -3.57 13.95 -4.11
C MET A 443 -4.04 12.49 -4.03
N ALA A 444 -5.15 12.22 -3.35
CA ALA A 444 -5.70 10.88 -3.15
C ALA A 444 -6.32 10.31 -4.44
N ALA A 445 -5.56 10.36 -5.55
CA ALA A 445 -5.90 9.64 -6.77
C ALA A 445 -5.72 8.13 -6.55
N MET A 446 -6.46 7.32 -7.33
CA MET A 446 -6.37 5.85 -7.28
C MET A 446 -5.06 5.34 -7.92
N VAL A 447 -3.93 5.80 -7.37
CA VAL A 447 -2.57 5.44 -7.79
C VAL A 447 -1.87 4.64 -6.69
N ARG A 448 -0.78 3.97 -7.06
CA ARG A 448 -0.02 3.14 -6.11
C ARG A 448 0.73 3.96 -5.07
N ASP A 449 1.42 5.00 -5.53
CA ASP A 449 2.27 5.85 -4.70
C ASP A 449 1.99 7.32 -5.00
N LEU A 450 2.07 8.19 -4.00
CA LEU A 450 2.01 9.64 -4.18
C LEU A 450 3.29 10.29 -3.64
N LYS A 451 3.79 11.29 -4.36
CA LYS A 451 4.96 12.09 -3.95
C LYS A 451 4.46 13.34 -3.24
N LEU A 452 4.76 13.47 -1.96
CA LEU A 452 4.37 14.65 -1.18
C LEU A 452 5.38 15.77 -1.39
N ASP A 453 4.90 16.88 -1.99
CA ASP A 453 5.62 18.14 -2.12
C ASP A 453 5.04 19.16 -1.13
N VAL A 454 5.87 19.64 -0.23
CA VAL A 454 5.49 20.59 0.82
C VAL A 454 4.99 21.92 0.24
N SER A 455 5.44 22.33 -0.95
CA SER A 455 4.97 23.56 -1.62
C SER A 455 3.47 23.53 -1.92
N ARG A 456 2.89 22.35 -2.12
CA ARG A 456 1.43 22.18 -2.30
C ARG A 456 0.67 22.50 -1.02
N VAL A 457 1.23 22.16 0.15
CA VAL A 457 0.60 22.47 1.44
C VAL A 457 0.49 23.97 1.64
N GLU A 458 1.54 24.72 1.26
CA GLU A 458 1.51 26.18 1.26
C GLU A 458 0.44 26.75 0.31
N GLY A 459 0.29 26.16 -0.87
CA GLY A 459 -0.77 26.53 -1.82
C GLY A 459 -2.17 26.40 -1.21
N TYR A 460 -2.44 25.31 -0.49
CA TYR A 460 -3.74 25.10 0.15
C TYR A 460 -3.93 25.93 1.43
N ARG A 461 -2.87 26.32 2.13
CA ARG A 461 -2.96 27.38 3.16
C ARG A 461 -3.44 28.71 2.55
N ASN A 462 -2.91 29.08 1.39
CA ASN A 462 -3.36 30.28 0.67
C ASN A 462 -4.82 30.16 0.21
N PHE A 463 -5.27 28.96 -0.15
CA PHE A 463 -6.68 28.69 -0.44
C PHE A 463 -7.58 28.92 0.79
N ALA A 464 -7.21 28.42 1.95
CA ALA A 464 -7.94 28.68 3.19
C ALA A 464 -8.00 30.19 3.49
N THR A 465 -6.92 30.91 3.27
CA THR A 465 -6.88 32.40 3.40
C THR A 465 -7.81 33.07 2.38
N LYS A 466 -7.88 32.58 1.15
CA LYS A 466 -8.80 33.10 0.11
C LYS A 466 -10.26 32.93 0.53
N LEU A 467 -10.61 31.73 1.03
CA LEU A 467 -11.96 31.44 1.56
C LEU A 467 -12.33 32.37 2.72
N TRP A 468 -11.40 32.55 3.67
CA TRP A 468 -11.56 33.47 4.79
C TRP A 468 -11.84 34.89 4.32
N ASN A 469 -11.06 35.41 3.37
CA ASN A 469 -11.23 36.73 2.82
C ASN A 469 -12.54 36.89 2.03
N ALA A 470 -13.00 35.84 1.37
CA ALA A 470 -14.30 35.83 0.71
C ALA A 470 -15.45 35.93 1.74
N ALA A 471 -15.40 35.20 2.82
CA ALA A 471 -16.38 35.30 3.91
C ALA A 471 -16.36 36.68 4.56
N ARG A 472 -15.18 37.24 4.79
CA ARG A 472 -15.07 38.60 5.31
C ARG A 472 -15.62 39.68 4.34
N PHE A 473 -15.43 39.44 3.03
CA PHE A 473 -16.02 40.33 2.01
C PHE A 473 -17.55 40.30 2.07
N THR A 474 -18.16 39.10 2.18
CA THR A 474 -19.62 39.00 2.29
C THR A 474 -20.14 39.68 3.55
N GLU A 475 -19.48 39.49 4.69
CA GLU A 475 -19.83 40.15 5.95
C GLU A 475 -19.79 41.70 5.81
N LEU A 476 -18.70 42.24 5.27
CA LEU A 476 -18.50 43.69 5.09
C LEU A 476 -19.52 44.34 4.14
N ASN A 477 -20.14 43.55 3.24
CA ASN A 477 -21.19 44.01 2.34
C ASN A 477 -22.62 43.71 2.87
N GLY A 478 -22.72 43.30 4.14
CA GLY A 478 -24.01 43.03 4.77
C GLY A 478 -24.72 41.82 4.24
N CYS A 479 -23.97 40.86 3.68
CA CYS A 479 -24.53 39.57 3.25
C CYS A 479 -24.74 38.69 4.50
N ALA A 480 -25.97 38.62 4.96
CA ALA A 480 -26.38 37.83 6.12
C ALA A 480 -27.20 36.62 5.68
N ARG A 481 -27.07 35.52 6.41
CA ARG A 481 -27.89 34.32 6.19
C ARG A 481 -29.37 34.68 6.40
N ASP A 482 -30.16 34.32 5.39
CA ASP A 482 -31.62 34.34 5.46
C ASP A 482 -32.14 32.90 5.46
N PRO A 483 -32.71 32.38 6.57
CA PRO A 483 -33.27 31.04 6.63
C PRO A 483 -34.48 30.81 5.66
N GLY A 484 -35.11 31.88 5.22
CA GLY A 484 -36.24 31.84 4.27
C GLY A 484 -35.81 32.06 2.82
N PHE A 485 -34.52 32.17 2.52
CA PHE A 485 -34.02 32.38 1.16
C PHE A 485 -34.35 31.15 0.28
N ASP A 486 -35.07 31.38 -0.81
CA ASP A 486 -35.32 30.40 -1.85
C ASP A 486 -34.37 30.66 -3.05
N PRO A 487 -33.38 29.79 -3.30
CA PRO A 487 -32.46 29.96 -4.42
C PRO A 487 -33.15 29.90 -5.79
N ALA A 488 -34.29 29.19 -5.92
CA ALA A 488 -35.04 29.12 -7.17
C ALA A 488 -35.80 30.43 -7.48
N ALA A 489 -36.04 31.27 -6.50
CA ALA A 489 -36.74 32.56 -6.68
C ALA A 489 -35.80 33.71 -7.12
N CYS A 490 -34.51 33.50 -7.31
CA CYS A 490 -33.57 34.51 -7.79
C CYS A 490 -33.95 35.09 -9.15
N ARG A 491 -33.85 36.42 -9.29
CA ARG A 491 -34.19 37.14 -10.51
C ARG A 491 -32.96 37.67 -11.25
N ALA A 492 -31.95 38.11 -10.54
CA ALA A 492 -30.72 38.63 -11.15
C ALA A 492 -29.97 37.47 -11.84
N PRO A 493 -29.57 37.60 -13.11
CA PRO A 493 -28.85 36.56 -13.85
C PRO A 493 -27.58 36.06 -13.13
N VAL A 494 -26.84 36.96 -12.50
CA VAL A 494 -25.63 36.62 -11.71
C VAL A 494 -25.96 35.67 -10.55
N ASN A 495 -27.09 35.91 -9.85
CA ASN A 495 -27.51 35.10 -8.74
C ASN A 495 -28.06 33.72 -9.22
N ARG A 496 -28.85 33.71 -10.31
CA ARG A 496 -29.31 32.45 -10.92
C ARG A 496 -28.14 31.57 -11.39
N TRP A 497 -27.14 32.18 -12.00
CA TRP A 497 -25.92 31.49 -12.43
C TRP A 497 -25.19 30.82 -11.27
N ILE A 498 -24.87 31.54 -10.16
CA ILE A 498 -24.13 30.95 -9.03
C ILE A 498 -24.94 29.88 -8.32
N VAL A 499 -26.28 29.99 -8.28
CA VAL A 499 -27.15 28.93 -7.74
C VAL A 499 -27.02 27.67 -8.57
N GLY A 500 -27.10 27.75 -9.90
CA GLY A 500 -26.90 26.62 -10.81
C GLY A 500 -25.50 26.01 -10.70
N GLU A 501 -24.45 26.86 -10.66
CA GLU A 501 -23.06 26.41 -10.49
C GLU A 501 -22.86 25.66 -9.17
N THR A 502 -23.44 26.16 -8.07
CA THR A 502 -23.35 25.52 -6.76
C THR A 502 -24.07 24.17 -6.73
N ALA A 503 -25.23 24.07 -7.40
CA ALA A 503 -25.95 22.80 -7.53
C ALA A 503 -25.15 21.78 -8.36
N ARG A 504 -24.52 22.20 -9.46
CA ARG A 504 -23.63 21.33 -10.27
C ARG A 504 -22.40 20.87 -9.49
N LEU A 505 -21.80 21.79 -8.69
CA LEU A 505 -20.70 21.44 -7.80
C LEU A 505 -21.12 20.32 -6.83
N ARG A 506 -22.25 20.47 -6.15
CA ARG A 506 -22.76 19.47 -5.21
C ARG A 506 -22.91 18.11 -5.90
N ALA A 507 -23.54 18.05 -7.04
CA ALA A 507 -23.72 16.81 -7.80
C ALA A 507 -22.37 16.18 -8.21
N SER A 508 -21.39 16.99 -8.61
CA SER A 508 -20.04 16.54 -8.95
C SER A 508 -19.29 15.98 -7.73
N VAL A 509 -19.42 16.64 -6.57
CA VAL A 509 -18.82 16.19 -5.30
C VAL A 509 -19.43 14.87 -4.86
N ASP A 510 -20.75 14.73 -4.92
CA ASP A 510 -21.43 13.47 -4.56
C ASP A 510 -21.02 12.31 -5.45
N ALA A 511 -20.97 12.53 -6.76
CA ALA A 511 -20.52 11.51 -7.70
C ALA A 511 -19.07 11.07 -7.43
N ALA A 512 -18.19 12.02 -7.10
CA ALA A 512 -16.80 11.75 -6.77
C ALA A 512 -16.66 10.99 -5.44
N LEU A 513 -17.37 11.40 -4.39
CA LEU A 513 -17.36 10.73 -3.08
C LEU A 513 -17.96 9.31 -3.18
N THR A 514 -19.06 9.12 -3.89
CA THR A 514 -19.67 7.80 -4.11
C THR A 514 -18.72 6.85 -4.83
N ALA A 515 -17.90 7.36 -5.73
CA ALA A 515 -16.88 6.59 -6.47
C ALA A 515 -15.53 6.48 -5.75
N TYR A 516 -15.41 6.95 -4.51
CA TYR A 516 -14.13 7.03 -3.76
C TYR A 516 -13.05 7.86 -4.45
N ARG A 517 -13.41 8.77 -5.37
CA ARG A 517 -12.48 9.68 -6.06
C ARG A 517 -12.33 10.98 -5.28
N PHE A 518 -11.71 10.89 -4.11
CA PHE A 518 -11.57 12.01 -3.19
C PHE A 518 -10.78 13.19 -3.79
N ASN A 519 -9.79 12.92 -4.64
CA ASN A 519 -9.07 13.94 -5.38
C ASN A 519 -9.99 14.76 -6.29
N ASP A 520 -10.95 14.12 -6.96
CA ASP A 520 -11.87 14.83 -7.86
C ASP A 520 -12.82 15.73 -7.06
N ALA A 521 -13.32 15.25 -5.92
CA ALA A 521 -14.13 16.07 -5.01
C ALA A 521 -13.35 17.30 -4.52
N ALA A 522 -12.12 17.10 -4.03
CA ALA A 522 -11.26 18.19 -3.56
C ALA A 522 -10.94 19.21 -4.67
N ASN A 523 -10.61 18.73 -5.88
CA ASN A 523 -10.29 19.60 -7.01
C ASN A 523 -11.52 20.37 -7.52
N ALA A 524 -12.70 19.75 -7.56
CA ALA A 524 -13.95 20.42 -7.92
C ALA A 524 -14.27 21.54 -6.92
N LEU A 525 -14.16 21.27 -5.62
CA LEU A 525 -14.34 22.25 -4.55
C LEU A 525 -13.34 23.40 -4.66
N TYR A 526 -12.06 23.11 -4.86
CA TYR A 526 -11.02 24.11 -5.04
C TYR A 526 -11.30 25.02 -6.25
N ALA A 527 -11.57 24.40 -7.41
CA ALA A 527 -11.82 25.15 -8.64
C ALA A 527 -13.07 26.03 -8.54
N HIS A 528 -14.13 25.54 -7.92
CA HIS A 528 -15.35 26.31 -7.75
C HIS A 528 -15.17 27.46 -6.75
N VAL A 529 -14.63 27.19 -5.57
CA VAL A 529 -14.43 28.24 -4.55
C VAL A 529 -13.51 29.33 -5.06
N TRP A 530 -12.35 28.95 -5.63
CA TRP A 530 -11.38 29.93 -6.11
C TRP A 530 -11.85 30.60 -7.41
N GLY A 531 -12.12 29.80 -8.44
CA GLY A 531 -12.36 30.30 -9.78
C GLY A 531 -13.79 30.81 -9.99
N VAL A 532 -14.81 30.07 -9.52
CA VAL A 532 -16.22 30.46 -9.78
C VAL A 532 -16.71 31.46 -8.74
N TYR A 533 -16.63 31.10 -7.45
CA TYR A 533 -17.18 31.95 -6.39
C TYR A 533 -16.35 33.24 -6.17
N CYS A 534 -15.04 33.08 -5.89
CA CYS A 534 -14.21 34.22 -5.55
C CYS A 534 -13.83 35.10 -6.74
N ASP A 535 -13.40 34.51 -7.86
CA ASP A 535 -12.84 35.28 -8.98
C ASP A 535 -13.91 35.85 -9.92
N TRP A 536 -15.08 35.20 -9.98
CA TRP A 536 -16.17 35.64 -10.85
C TRP A 536 -17.38 36.11 -10.09
N TYR A 537 -18.04 35.27 -9.29
CA TYR A 537 -19.30 35.63 -8.67
C TYR A 537 -19.19 36.84 -7.78
N LEU A 538 -18.24 36.86 -6.84
CA LEU A 538 -18.08 38.01 -5.97
C LEU A 538 -17.73 39.30 -6.73
N GLU A 539 -16.98 39.24 -7.83
CA GLU A 539 -16.70 40.40 -8.68
C GLU A 539 -17.93 40.87 -9.43
N PHE A 540 -18.77 39.93 -9.92
CA PHE A 540 -20.05 40.26 -10.58
C PHE A 540 -21.09 40.77 -9.58
N ALA A 541 -21.06 40.34 -8.33
CA ALA A 541 -21.96 40.78 -7.28
C ALA A 541 -21.67 42.22 -6.80
N LYS A 542 -20.41 42.70 -6.91
CA LYS A 542 -20.02 44.04 -6.41
C LYS A 542 -20.92 45.21 -6.92
N PRO A 543 -21.21 45.31 -8.23
CA PRO A 543 -22.10 46.35 -8.71
C PRO A 543 -23.52 46.24 -8.18
N LEU A 544 -24.03 45.00 -7.99
CA LEU A 544 -25.36 44.78 -7.44
C LEU A 544 -25.43 45.10 -5.95
N LEU A 545 -24.39 44.78 -5.19
CA LEU A 545 -24.27 45.08 -3.77
C LEU A 545 -24.12 46.56 -3.47
N GLN A 546 -23.53 47.33 -4.42
CA GLN A 546 -23.27 48.79 -4.31
C GLN A 546 -24.28 49.64 -5.08
N GLY A 547 -25.15 49.01 -5.89
CA GLY A 547 -26.13 49.70 -6.71
C GLY A 547 -27.27 50.29 -5.91
N GLU A 548 -28.11 51.09 -6.57
CA GLU A 548 -29.27 51.77 -5.99
C GLU A 548 -30.52 50.92 -5.93
N ASP A 549 -30.60 49.79 -6.69
CA ASP A 549 -31.72 48.84 -6.69
C ASP A 549 -31.71 48.02 -5.41
N ASP A 550 -32.56 48.39 -4.47
CA ASP A 550 -32.73 47.72 -3.19
C ASP A 550 -33.14 46.26 -3.31
N THR A 551 -33.92 45.90 -4.36
CA THR A 551 -34.41 44.54 -4.57
C THR A 551 -33.27 43.63 -4.99
N HIS A 552 -32.54 44.00 -6.03
CA HIS A 552 -31.36 43.25 -6.48
C HIS A 552 -30.25 43.20 -5.43
N ARG A 553 -30.08 44.30 -4.66
CA ARG A 553 -29.09 44.33 -3.55
C ARG A 553 -29.46 43.37 -2.44
N ALA A 554 -30.72 43.34 -2.02
CA ALA A 554 -31.20 42.40 -0.98
C ALA A 554 -31.10 40.94 -1.43
N GLU A 555 -31.55 40.63 -2.66
CA GLU A 555 -31.45 39.29 -3.26
C GLU A 555 -29.95 38.87 -3.32
N THR A 556 -29.05 39.72 -3.83
CA THR A 556 -27.64 39.38 -3.97
C THR A 556 -26.95 39.19 -2.63
N ARG A 557 -27.32 39.92 -1.58
CA ARG A 557 -26.83 39.69 -0.22
C ARG A 557 -27.22 38.32 0.30
N ALA A 558 -28.51 37.96 0.16
CA ALA A 558 -29.01 36.67 0.61
C ALA A 558 -28.40 35.51 -0.20
N CYS A 559 -28.31 35.65 -1.53
CA CYS A 559 -27.70 34.66 -2.41
C CYS A 559 -26.21 34.44 -2.13
N ALA A 560 -25.44 35.53 -1.91
CA ALA A 560 -24.01 35.41 -1.59
C ALA A 560 -23.77 34.71 -0.26
N ALA A 561 -24.58 35.00 0.76
CA ALA A 561 -24.51 34.31 2.05
C ALA A 561 -24.93 32.84 1.92
N TRP A 562 -26.00 32.54 1.17
CA TRP A 562 -26.47 31.18 0.90
C TRP A 562 -25.40 30.36 0.16
N ALA A 563 -24.82 30.89 -0.92
CA ALA A 563 -23.78 30.20 -1.68
C ALA A 563 -22.57 29.88 -0.80
N LEU A 564 -22.12 30.85 0.02
CA LEU A 564 -21.04 30.60 0.98
C LEU A 564 -21.40 29.46 1.95
N ASP A 565 -22.60 29.45 2.51
CA ASP A 565 -23.06 28.37 3.41
C ASP A 565 -22.99 27.00 2.75
N GLN A 566 -23.41 26.88 1.47
CA GLN A 566 -23.31 25.60 0.73
C GLN A 566 -21.85 25.20 0.55
N LEU A 567 -20.98 26.15 0.20
CA LEU A 567 -19.56 25.86 0.02
C LEU A 567 -18.88 25.43 1.32
N LEU A 568 -19.21 26.05 2.45
CA LEU A 568 -18.71 25.65 3.77
C LEU A 568 -19.14 24.23 4.10
N ALA A 569 -20.40 23.87 3.85
CA ALA A 569 -20.91 22.52 4.11
C ALA A 569 -20.23 21.48 3.22
N LEU A 570 -20.06 21.75 1.92
CA LEU A 570 -19.41 20.83 0.99
C LEU A 570 -17.92 20.64 1.27
N LEU A 571 -17.21 21.71 1.75
CA LEU A 571 -15.80 21.64 2.12
C LEU A 571 -15.55 21.00 3.48
N HIS A 572 -16.53 21.01 4.37
CA HIS A 572 -16.35 20.64 5.78
C HIS A 572 -15.71 19.26 5.99
N PRO A 573 -16.10 18.18 5.26
CA PRO A 573 -15.45 16.88 5.42
C PRO A 573 -13.94 16.89 5.16
N ILE A 574 -13.44 17.83 4.35
CA ILE A 574 -12.03 17.94 3.99
C ILE A 574 -11.31 18.99 4.85
N MET A 575 -11.91 20.17 5.05
CA MET A 575 -11.35 21.31 5.77
C MET A 575 -12.22 21.72 6.98
N PRO A 576 -12.33 20.87 8.00
CA PRO A 576 -13.32 21.05 9.07
C PRO A 576 -13.10 22.30 9.94
N PHE A 577 -11.85 22.72 10.16
CA PHE A 577 -11.58 23.77 11.15
C PHE A 577 -11.93 25.16 10.62
N VAL A 578 -11.47 25.54 9.44
CA VAL A 578 -11.77 26.85 8.86
C VAL A 578 -13.25 26.98 8.49
N THR A 579 -13.86 25.90 8.02
CA THR A 579 -15.28 25.93 7.64
C THR A 579 -16.19 26.02 8.86
N GLU A 580 -15.89 25.29 9.95
CA GLU A 580 -16.63 25.42 11.21
C GLU A 580 -16.53 26.83 11.78
N GLU A 581 -15.32 27.42 11.78
CA GLU A 581 -15.11 28.77 12.29
C GLU A 581 -15.86 29.83 11.46
N LEU A 582 -15.79 29.72 10.13
CA LEU A 582 -16.54 30.60 9.25
C LEU A 582 -18.05 30.42 9.37
N TRP A 583 -18.53 29.18 9.51
CA TRP A 583 -19.94 28.88 9.76
C TRP A 583 -20.45 29.59 11.00
N ARG A 584 -19.69 29.56 12.07
CA ARG A 584 -20.02 30.22 13.33
C ARG A 584 -20.01 31.76 13.21
N GLN A 585 -19.06 32.33 12.44
CA GLN A 585 -18.87 33.78 12.32
C GLN A 585 -19.90 34.42 11.37
N THR A 586 -20.32 33.75 10.32
CA THR A 586 -21.18 34.30 9.26
C THR A 586 -22.66 34.40 9.62
N GLY A 587 -23.05 34.06 10.83
CA GLY A 587 -24.41 34.26 11.34
C GLY A 587 -24.80 33.26 12.45
N PRO A 588 -25.95 33.52 13.09
CA PRO A 588 -26.46 32.60 14.11
C PRO A 588 -26.81 31.23 13.51
N ARG A 589 -26.42 30.16 14.21
CA ARG A 589 -26.61 28.77 13.80
C ARG A 589 -27.33 27.99 14.88
N ALA A 590 -28.22 27.08 14.48
CA ALA A 590 -28.87 26.16 15.41
C ALA A 590 -27.93 25.05 15.89
N THR A 591 -27.02 24.61 15.01
CA THR A 591 -26.06 23.53 15.26
C THR A 591 -24.68 23.89 14.70
N PRO A 592 -23.60 23.29 15.24
CA PRO A 592 -22.32 23.29 14.59
C PRO A 592 -22.41 22.70 13.17
N LEU A 593 -21.48 23.08 12.29
CA LEU A 593 -21.50 22.61 10.89
C LEU A 593 -21.37 21.08 10.79
N ILE A 594 -20.62 20.48 11.68
CA ILE A 594 -20.46 19.00 11.74
C ILE A 594 -21.78 18.25 11.95
N HIS A 595 -22.81 18.92 12.46
CA HIS A 595 -24.16 18.36 12.68
C HIS A 595 -25.19 18.92 11.68
N ALA A 596 -24.76 19.77 10.74
CA ALA A 596 -25.64 20.29 9.71
C ALA A 596 -25.93 19.22 8.65
N ASP A 597 -27.11 19.32 8.03
CA ASP A 597 -27.48 18.46 6.91
C ASP A 597 -26.59 18.72 5.70
N TRP A 598 -26.30 17.65 4.96
CA TRP A 598 -25.63 17.74 3.67
C TRP A 598 -26.50 18.51 2.66
N PRO A 599 -25.92 19.41 1.85
CA PRO A 599 -26.69 20.21 0.91
C PRO A 599 -27.56 19.39 -0.04
N ALA A 600 -28.85 19.65 -0.06
CA ALA A 600 -29.82 19.02 -0.96
C ALA A 600 -30.12 19.93 -2.14
N LEU A 601 -29.20 19.97 -3.13
CA LEU A 601 -29.28 20.82 -4.31
C LEU A 601 -29.44 19.95 -5.57
N ASP A 602 -30.48 20.22 -6.36
CA ASP A 602 -30.73 19.54 -7.61
C ASP A 602 -30.41 20.45 -8.79
N PRO A 603 -29.40 20.15 -9.62
CA PRO A 603 -29.07 20.96 -10.80
C PRO A 603 -30.19 21.01 -11.85
N GLU A 604 -31.07 20.00 -11.95
CA GLU A 604 -32.15 20.01 -12.93
C GLU A 604 -33.20 21.08 -12.59
N THR A 605 -33.39 21.39 -11.32
CA THR A 605 -34.35 22.39 -10.85
C THR A 605 -33.74 23.78 -10.63
N LEU A 606 -32.42 23.85 -10.34
CA LEU A 606 -31.76 25.11 -9.95
C LEU A 606 -30.91 25.73 -11.05
N ALA A 607 -30.52 24.98 -12.10
CA ALA A 607 -29.73 25.56 -13.20
C ALA A 607 -30.62 26.41 -14.12
N ASP A 608 -30.08 27.54 -14.56
CA ASP A 608 -30.71 28.42 -15.57
C ASP A 608 -29.80 28.44 -16.82
N PRO A 609 -30.18 27.69 -17.90
CA PRO A 609 -29.38 27.64 -19.11
C PRO A 609 -29.19 28.99 -19.80
N GLN A 610 -30.09 29.97 -19.63
CA GLN A 610 -29.93 31.27 -20.20
C GLN A 610 -28.91 32.10 -19.41
N ALA A 611 -28.96 32.08 -18.08
CA ALA A 611 -27.99 32.73 -17.23
C ALA A 611 -26.57 32.10 -17.44
N ASP A 612 -26.49 30.78 -17.57
CA ASP A 612 -25.24 30.06 -17.88
C ASP A 612 -24.64 30.50 -19.21
N ALA A 613 -25.46 30.60 -20.27
CA ALA A 613 -25.02 31.03 -21.59
C ALA A 613 -24.55 32.50 -21.58
N ASP A 614 -25.23 33.38 -20.88
CA ASP A 614 -24.94 34.80 -20.86
C ASP A 614 -23.71 35.13 -19.98
N LEU A 615 -23.63 34.58 -18.79
CA LEU A 615 -22.49 34.75 -17.90
C LEU A 615 -21.24 34.01 -18.43
N GLY A 616 -21.39 32.80 -18.96
CA GLY A 616 -20.31 32.06 -19.60
C GLY A 616 -19.71 32.82 -20.79
N TRP A 617 -20.55 33.42 -21.63
CA TRP A 617 -20.08 34.28 -22.72
C TRP A 617 -19.37 35.53 -22.19
N THR A 618 -19.92 36.17 -21.15
CA THR A 618 -19.32 37.38 -20.53
C THR A 618 -17.94 37.05 -19.92
N ILE A 619 -17.81 35.90 -19.25
CA ILE A 619 -16.54 35.39 -18.72
C ILE A 619 -15.53 35.20 -19.86
N ALA A 620 -15.94 34.46 -20.93
CA ALA A 620 -15.08 34.21 -22.07
C ALA A 620 -14.60 35.52 -22.76
N ALA A 621 -15.49 36.51 -22.90
CA ALA A 621 -15.15 37.80 -23.46
C ALA A 621 -14.12 38.55 -22.58
N ILE A 622 -14.30 38.57 -21.26
CA ILE A 622 -13.38 39.22 -20.31
C ILE A 622 -12.02 38.50 -20.35
N GLU A 623 -12.01 37.18 -20.36
CA GLU A 623 -10.77 36.38 -20.44
C GLU A 623 -10.03 36.61 -21.74
N ALA A 624 -10.73 36.60 -22.88
CA ALA A 624 -10.13 36.89 -24.18
C ALA A 624 -9.49 38.27 -24.22
N ILE A 625 -10.15 39.30 -23.69
CA ILE A 625 -9.63 40.64 -23.60
C ILE A 625 -8.41 40.72 -22.64
N ARG A 626 -8.48 40.10 -21.48
CA ARG A 626 -7.37 40.06 -20.52
C ARG A 626 -6.16 39.32 -21.07
N SER A 627 -6.37 38.21 -21.77
CA SER A 627 -5.32 37.45 -22.44
C SER A 627 -4.64 38.29 -23.52
N ALA A 628 -5.43 38.92 -24.37
CA ALA A 628 -4.96 39.81 -25.42
C ALA A 628 -4.13 40.99 -24.85
N ARG A 629 -4.58 41.63 -23.76
CA ARG A 629 -3.84 42.67 -23.06
C ARG A 629 -2.52 42.19 -22.46
N ALA A 630 -2.52 40.98 -21.86
CA ALA A 630 -1.32 40.40 -21.26
C ALA A 630 -0.29 40.02 -22.34
N GLU A 631 -0.73 39.44 -23.47
CA GLU A 631 0.13 39.10 -24.60
C GLU A 631 0.90 40.30 -25.15
N MET A 632 0.25 41.47 -25.25
CA MET A 632 0.81 42.70 -25.75
C MET A 632 1.39 43.62 -24.67
N ASN A 633 1.54 43.08 -23.45
CA ASN A 633 2.09 43.84 -22.30
C ASN A 633 1.44 45.20 -22.11
N VAL A 634 0.12 45.28 -22.32
CA VAL A 634 -0.65 46.52 -22.10
C VAL A 634 -0.58 46.90 -20.62
N PRO A 635 -0.25 48.13 -20.26
CA PRO A 635 -0.17 48.55 -18.87
C PRO A 635 -1.46 48.21 -18.11
N PRO A 636 -1.38 47.64 -16.91
CA PRO A 636 -2.58 47.21 -16.14
C PRO A 636 -3.58 48.34 -15.85
N ALA A 637 -3.09 49.58 -15.74
CA ALA A 637 -3.92 50.75 -15.46
C ALA A 637 -4.59 51.36 -16.73
N ALA A 638 -4.12 50.98 -17.94
CA ALA A 638 -4.65 51.55 -19.17
C ALA A 638 -6.10 51.07 -19.42
N GLN A 639 -6.97 52.00 -19.73
CA GLN A 639 -8.33 51.75 -20.16
C GLN A 639 -8.43 51.87 -21.68
N LEU A 640 -8.83 50.76 -22.33
CA LEU A 640 -8.94 50.66 -23.79
C LEU A 640 -10.40 50.81 -24.24
N GLU A 641 -10.59 51.29 -25.45
CA GLU A 641 -11.87 51.12 -26.14
C GLU A 641 -11.97 49.69 -26.69
N LEU A 642 -13.17 49.06 -26.60
CA LEU A 642 -13.48 47.79 -27.23
C LEU A 642 -14.35 48.07 -28.47
N VAL A 643 -13.95 47.54 -29.62
CA VAL A 643 -14.73 47.58 -30.83
C VAL A 643 -15.17 46.16 -31.18
N ALA A 644 -16.46 45.83 -31.07
CA ALA A 644 -17.02 44.54 -31.43
C ALA A 644 -17.37 44.54 -32.94
N VAL A 645 -16.73 43.66 -33.69
CA VAL A 645 -16.86 43.52 -35.14
C VAL A 645 -17.66 42.26 -35.47
N GLY A 646 -18.60 42.40 -36.42
CA GLY A 646 -19.43 41.27 -36.84
C GLY A 646 -20.29 40.68 -35.74
N ALA A 647 -20.60 41.45 -34.70
CA ALA A 647 -21.40 40.98 -33.57
C ALA A 647 -22.84 40.64 -34.02
N ASP A 648 -23.22 39.37 -33.82
CA ASP A 648 -24.61 38.91 -34.01
C ASP A 648 -25.55 39.49 -32.95
N GLU A 649 -26.85 39.25 -33.10
CA GLU A 649 -27.87 39.77 -32.21
C GLU A 649 -27.65 39.31 -30.76
N ALA A 650 -27.29 38.04 -30.53
CA ALA A 650 -27.03 37.50 -29.22
C ALA A 650 -25.78 38.10 -28.55
N ALA A 651 -24.71 38.29 -29.30
CA ALA A 651 -23.48 38.91 -28.81
C ALA A 651 -23.71 40.42 -28.48
N ARG A 652 -24.51 41.11 -29.33
CA ARG A 652 -24.92 42.50 -29.05
C ARG A 652 -25.72 42.65 -27.76
N ALA A 653 -26.70 41.75 -27.57
CA ALA A 653 -27.53 41.72 -26.37
C ALA A 653 -26.69 41.47 -25.12
N ARG A 654 -25.76 40.50 -25.17
CA ARG A 654 -24.85 40.16 -24.06
C ARG A 654 -23.86 41.27 -23.74
N LEU A 655 -23.29 41.91 -24.74
CA LEU A 655 -22.44 43.09 -24.57
C LEU A 655 -23.20 44.25 -23.89
N ALA A 656 -24.44 44.47 -24.30
CA ALA A 656 -25.27 45.53 -23.72
C ALA A 656 -25.65 45.19 -22.25
N ALA A 657 -26.08 43.98 -22.00
CA ALA A 657 -26.48 43.53 -20.66
C ALA A 657 -25.26 43.46 -19.70
N GLY A 658 -24.08 43.06 -20.21
CA GLY A 658 -22.83 42.94 -19.45
C GLY A 658 -21.93 44.17 -19.49
N ASP A 659 -22.34 45.28 -20.09
CA ASP A 659 -21.45 46.45 -20.34
C ASP A 659 -20.68 46.89 -19.11
N ALA A 660 -21.37 47.15 -18.00
CA ALA A 660 -20.75 47.58 -16.76
C ALA A 660 -19.72 46.60 -16.19
N LEU A 661 -20.02 45.29 -16.27
CA LEU A 661 -19.16 44.19 -15.80
C LEU A 661 -17.93 44.04 -16.69
N ILE A 662 -18.13 43.98 -18.01
CA ILE A 662 -17.07 43.81 -19.01
C ILE A 662 -16.12 45.00 -18.94
N ARG A 663 -16.64 46.22 -18.95
CA ARG A 663 -15.81 47.44 -18.86
C ARG A 663 -14.99 47.49 -17.59
N ARG A 664 -15.59 47.22 -16.46
CA ARG A 664 -14.90 47.18 -15.16
C ARG A 664 -13.82 46.11 -15.12
N LEU A 665 -14.16 44.89 -15.47
CA LEU A 665 -13.26 43.74 -15.26
C LEU A 665 -12.22 43.58 -16.35
N ALA A 666 -12.50 44.05 -17.59
CA ALA A 666 -11.53 44.07 -18.69
C ALA A 666 -10.78 45.41 -18.83
N ARG A 667 -11.07 46.40 -17.93
CA ARG A 667 -10.46 47.72 -17.95
C ARG A 667 -10.70 48.45 -19.29
N LEU A 668 -11.98 48.63 -19.64
CA LEU A 668 -12.38 49.30 -20.87
C LEU A 668 -12.99 50.68 -20.56
N SER A 669 -12.71 51.66 -21.44
CA SER A 669 -13.31 53.00 -21.41
C SER A 669 -14.70 53.05 -22.07
N ALA A 670 -14.87 52.30 -23.18
CA ALA A 670 -16.10 52.23 -23.93
C ALA A 670 -16.22 50.91 -24.69
N VAL A 671 -17.46 50.56 -25.12
CA VAL A 671 -17.74 49.48 -26.04
C VAL A 671 -18.44 50.08 -27.27
N ALA A 672 -17.88 49.85 -28.47
CA ALA A 672 -18.43 50.30 -29.74
C ALA A 672 -18.66 49.13 -30.68
N PHE A 673 -19.43 49.30 -31.72
CA PHE A 673 -19.68 48.29 -32.76
C PHE A 673 -19.22 48.84 -34.12
N ALA A 674 -18.62 47.96 -34.94
CA ALA A 674 -18.18 48.28 -36.28
C ALA A 674 -18.35 47.08 -37.25
N ASP A 675 -18.37 47.36 -38.54
CA ASP A 675 -18.45 46.32 -39.58
C ASP A 675 -17.08 45.75 -39.95
N ALA A 676 -16.00 46.48 -39.64
CA ALA A 676 -14.62 46.07 -39.93
C ALA A 676 -13.69 46.38 -38.75
N PRO A 677 -12.60 45.58 -38.57
CA PRO A 677 -11.62 45.84 -37.51
C PRO A 677 -10.93 47.21 -37.70
N PRO A 678 -10.79 48.00 -36.61
CA PRO A 678 -10.00 49.22 -36.64
C PRO A 678 -8.54 48.94 -37.02
N LYS A 679 -7.90 49.87 -37.74
CA LYS A 679 -6.46 49.75 -38.02
C LYS A 679 -5.67 49.76 -36.71
N GLY A 680 -4.70 48.88 -36.57
CA GLY A 680 -3.86 48.79 -35.38
C GLY A 680 -4.57 48.19 -34.17
N ALA A 681 -5.64 47.45 -34.34
CA ALA A 681 -6.34 46.80 -33.26
C ALA A 681 -5.94 45.31 -33.10
N LEU A 682 -5.74 44.87 -31.86
CA LEU A 682 -5.60 43.47 -31.55
C LEU A 682 -6.98 42.80 -31.51
N SER A 683 -7.14 41.70 -32.20
CA SER A 683 -8.41 40.99 -32.30
C SER A 683 -8.43 39.72 -31.42
N ALA A 684 -9.53 39.48 -30.74
CA ALA A 684 -9.82 38.29 -29.99
C ALA A 684 -11.20 37.72 -30.39
N ALA A 685 -11.26 36.50 -30.84
CA ALA A 685 -12.51 35.88 -31.25
C ALA A 685 -13.29 35.35 -30.04
N VAL A 686 -14.61 35.63 -30.03
CA VAL A 686 -15.56 35.02 -29.10
C VAL A 686 -16.76 34.52 -29.92
N SER A 687 -17.62 33.70 -29.31
CA SER A 687 -18.80 33.22 -30.01
C SER A 687 -19.68 34.39 -30.46
N GLY A 688 -19.94 34.49 -31.77
CA GLY A 688 -20.80 35.52 -32.35
C GLY A 688 -20.20 36.91 -32.50
N ALA A 689 -18.89 37.15 -32.20
CA ALA A 689 -18.23 38.45 -32.40
C ALA A 689 -16.70 38.32 -32.43
N THR A 690 -16.08 39.32 -33.07
CA THR A 690 -14.62 39.59 -32.92
C THR A 690 -14.42 40.83 -32.08
N LEU A 691 -13.73 40.68 -30.93
CA LEU A 691 -13.44 41.77 -30.01
C LEU A 691 -12.11 42.40 -30.39
N CYS A 692 -12.14 43.65 -30.80
CA CYS A 692 -10.98 44.41 -31.26
C CYS A 692 -10.58 45.46 -30.24
N LEU A 693 -9.29 45.50 -29.88
CA LEU A 693 -8.70 46.46 -28.94
C LEU A 693 -7.72 47.36 -29.71
N PRO A 694 -8.08 48.64 -30.03
CA PRO A 694 -7.14 49.57 -30.63
C PRO A 694 -5.97 49.84 -29.68
N LEU A 695 -4.74 49.59 -30.12
CA LEU A 695 -3.53 49.75 -29.30
C LEU A 695 -2.68 50.97 -29.71
N ALA A 696 -3.09 51.71 -30.75
CA ALA A 696 -2.41 52.91 -31.21
C ALA A 696 -2.30 53.95 -30.08
N GLY A 697 -1.08 54.36 -29.76
CA GLY A 697 -0.81 55.34 -28.69
C GLY A 697 -0.86 54.79 -27.27
N VAL A 698 -1.15 53.49 -27.09
CA VAL A 698 -1.19 52.82 -25.76
C VAL A 698 0.08 52.05 -25.48
N ILE A 699 0.63 51.38 -26.51
CA ILE A 699 1.89 50.65 -26.43
C ILE A 699 2.87 51.18 -27.50
N ASP A 700 4.17 51.10 -27.19
CA ASP A 700 5.21 51.27 -28.18
C ASP A 700 5.38 49.98 -28.98
N VAL A 701 4.79 49.92 -30.17
CA VAL A 701 4.74 48.73 -31.03
C VAL A 701 6.15 48.26 -31.41
N GLU A 702 7.09 49.16 -31.62
CA GLU A 702 8.48 48.78 -32.00
C GLU A 702 9.25 48.21 -30.78
N ALA A 703 9.08 48.84 -29.59
CA ALA A 703 9.69 48.34 -28.38
C ALA A 703 9.13 46.96 -28.01
N GLU A 704 7.82 46.75 -28.17
CA GLU A 704 7.16 45.48 -27.88
C GLU A 704 7.56 44.39 -28.90
N ARG A 705 7.66 44.74 -30.17
CA ARG A 705 8.20 43.86 -31.23
C ARG A 705 9.62 43.40 -30.91
N ALA A 706 10.48 44.30 -30.47
CA ALA A 706 11.85 43.99 -30.09
C ALA A 706 11.89 43.08 -28.85
N ARG A 707 11.02 43.31 -27.87
CA ARG A 707 10.87 42.46 -26.68
C ARG A 707 10.44 41.06 -27.02
N LEU A 708 9.38 40.90 -27.82
CA LEU A 708 8.85 39.61 -28.24
C LEU A 708 9.85 38.83 -29.09
N ARG A 709 10.58 39.47 -30.04
CA ARG A 709 11.65 38.88 -30.82
C ARG A 709 12.78 38.31 -29.92
N LYS A 710 13.19 39.13 -28.94
CA LYS A 710 14.23 38.72 -27.99
C LYS A 710 13.76 37.49 -27.15
N ALA A 711 12.51 37.48 -26.70
CA ALA A 711 11.94 36.36 -25.97
C ALA A 711 11.83 35.11 -26.83
N ALA A 712 11.37 35.21 -28.09
CA ALA A 712 11.29 34.09 -29.02
C ALA A 712 12.68 33.50 -29.32
N GLN A 713 13.67 34.33 -29.58
CA GLN A 713 15.05 33.89 -29.77
C GLN A 713 15.61 33.16 -28.55
N LYS A 714 15.26 33.60 -27.35
CA LYS A 714 15.66 32.92 -26.11
C LYS A 714 15.01 31.56 -25.98
N ALA A 715 13.70 31.42 -26.24
CA ALA A 715 12.99 30.14 -26.22
C ALA A 715 13.54 29.16 -27.29
N GLU A 716 13.79 29.64 -28.52
CA GLU A 716 14.41 28.84 -29.57
C GLU A 716 15.82 28.38 -29.23
N ALA A 717 16.63 29.24 -28.60
CA ALA A 717 17.96 28.89 -28.12
C ALA A 717 17.90 27.83 -27.01
N GLU A 718 16.92 27.93 -26.11
CA GLU A 718 16.69 26.90 -25.06
C GLU A 718 16.29 25.58 -25.69
N ILE A 719 15.35 25.55 -26.66
CA ILE A 719 14.96 24.35 -27.39
C ILE A 719 16.18 23.71 -28.03
N LYS A 720 16.98 24.49 -28.78
CA LYS A 720 18.19 24.01 -29.44
C LYS A 720 19.20 23.43 -28.44
N GLY A 721 19.36 24.06 -27.27
CA GLY A 721 20.23 23.57 -26.21
C GLY A 721 19.77 22.25 -25.60
N ILE A 722 18.44 22.11 -25.41
CA ILE A 722 17.86 20.86 -24.90
C ILE A 722 17.91 19.75 -25.98
N ASP A 723 17.59 20.07 -27.22
CA ASP A 723 17.68 19.13 -28.35
C ASP A 723 19.11 18.57 -28.50
N ALA A 724 20.12 19.42 -28.37
CA ALA A 724 21.51 18.98 -28.39
C ALA A 724 21.86 18.04 -27.25
N LYS A 725 21.30 18.27 -26.06
CA LYS A 725 21.47 17.36 -24.91
C LYS A 725 20.74 16.03 -25.12
N LEU A 726 19.53 16.06 -25.64
CA LEU A 726 18.73 14.85 -25.91
C LEU A 726 19.25 14.06 -27.12
N ALA A 727 19.97 14.68 -28.03
CA ALA A 727 20.66 14.01 -29.13
C ALA A 727 22.00 13.38 -28.73
N ASN A 728 22.54 13.70 -27.56
CA ASN A 728 23.81 13.18 -27.07
C ASN A 728 23.63 11.75 -26.48
N ALA A 729 24.07 10.75 -27.22
CA ALA A 729 23.99 9.34 -26.83
C ALA A 729 24.72 9.07 -25.47
N ALA A 730 25.82 9.76 -25.19
CA ALA A 730 26.54 9.59 -23.92
C ALA A 730 25.75 10.19 -22.73
N PHE A 731 24.97 11.23 -22.94
CA PHE A 731 24.06 11.76 -21.94
C PHE A 731 22.90 10.79 -21.68
N LEU A 732 22.24 10.30 -22.73
CA LEU A 732 21.11 9.37 -22.61
C LEU A 732 21.51 8.04 -21.95
N ALA A 733 22.73 7.57 -22.19
CA ALA A 733 23.23 6.33 -21.59
C ALA A 733 23.58 6.45 -20.09
N LYS A 734 23.85 7.67 -19.60
CA LYS A 734 24.32 7.91 -18.22
C LYS A 734 23.30 8.63 -17.33
N ALA A 735 22.38 9.39 -17.92
CA ALA A 735 21.41 10.16 -17.16
C ALA A 735 20.28 9.26 -16.66
N PRO A 736 19.82 9.43 -15.41
CA PRO A 736 18.61 8.80 -14.91
C PRO A 736 17.40 9.15 -15.79
N GLU A 737 16.48 8.22 -15.98
CA GLU A 737 15.26 8.40 -16.81
C GLU A 737 14.47 9.65 -16.40
N ALA A 738 14.34 9.92 -15.11
CA ALA A 738 13.67 11.11 -14.60
C ALA A 738 14.31 12.43 -15.07
N VAL A 739 15.64 12.47 -15.24
CA VAL A 739 16.33 13.66 -15.76
C VAL A 739 16.11 13.84 -17.27
N VAL A 740 16.02 12.73 -17.99
CA VAL A 740 15.69 12.75 -19.42
C VAL A 740 14.27 13.25 -19.64
N ASP A 741 13.32 12.78 -18.83
CA ASP A 741 11.91 13.19 -18.89
C ASP A 741 11.72 14.65 -18.47
N GLU A 742 12.47 15.13 -17.48
CA GLU A 742 12.51 16.56 -17.13
C GLU A 742 12.99 17.41 -18.31
N GLN A 743 14.04 16.99 -19.02
CA GLN A 743 14.50 17.71 -20.21
C GLN A 743 13.46 17.68 -21.33
N ARG A 744 12.76 16.57 -21.54
CA ARG A 744 11.65 16.48 -22.51
C ARG A 744 10.49 17.41 -22.15
N ALA A 745 10.09 17.45 -20.88
CA ALA A 745 9.05 18.35 -20.38
C ALA A 745 9.45 19.82 -20.55
N ARG A 746 10.70 20.19 -20.22
CA ARG A 746 11.24 21.54 -20.45
C ARG A 746 11.26 21.91 -21.93
N ARG A 747 11.63 20.97 -22.79
CA ARG A 747 11.59 21.18 -24.26
C ARG A 747 10.18 21.47 -24.74
N ALA A 748 9.19 20.70 -24.27
CA ALA A 748 7.79 20.89 -24.64
C ALA A 748 7.26 22.27 -24.17
N ALA A 749 7.58 22.68 -22.96
CA ALA A 749 7.23 23.98 -22.41
C ALA A 749 7.88 25.12 -23.21
N ALA A 750 9.16 25.01 -23.54
CA ALA A 750 9.86 26.00 -24.35
C ALA A 750 9.32 26.08 -25.78
N ALA A 751 8.92 24.96 -26.39
CA ALA A 751 8.30 24.90 -27.71
C ALA A 751 6.92 25.59 -27.71
N PHE A 752 6.09 25.32 -26.72
CA PHE A 752 4.79 26.00 -26.53
C PHE A 752 4.96 27.52 -26.35
N GLU A 753 5.96 27.94 -25.56
CA GLU A 753 6.27 29.37 -25.39
C GLU A 753 6.76 30.02 -26.68
N ALA A 754 7.61 29.34 -27.46
CA ALA A 754 8.09 29.84 -28.75
C ALA A 754 6.94 30.02 -29.76
N GLU A 755 6.02 29.05 -29.81
CA GLU A 755 4.81 29.11 -30.64
C GLU A 755 3.91 30.28 -30.25
N ARG A 756 3.67 30.46 -28.97
CA ARG A 756 2.88 31.58 -28.41
C ARG A 756 3.50 32.94 -28.76
N LEU A 757 4.81 33.07 -28.60
CA LEU A 757 5.54 34.29 -28.94
C LEU A 757 5.55 34.56 -30.45
N GLY A 758 5.64 33.52 -31.28
CA GLY A 758 5.51 33.62 -32.73
C GLY A 758 4.13 34.14 -33.18
N ALA A 759 3.06 33.58 -32.55
CA ALA A 759 1.70 34.05 -32.79
C ALA A 759 1.50 35.54 -32.37
N ALA A 760 2.07 35.92 -31.22
CA ALA A 760 2.02 37.33 -30.73
C ALA A 760 2.77 38.28 -31.68
N LEU A 761 3.93 37.85 -32.22
CA LEU A 761 4.68 38.62 -33.25
C LEU A 761 3.91 38.79 -34.54
N ALA A 762 3.23 37.73 -35.01
CA ALA A 762 2.37 37.79 -36.18
C ALA A 762 1.22 38.78 -36.01
N ARG A 763 0.53 38.69 -34.88
CA ARG A 763 -0.55 39.66 -34.53
C ARG A 763 -0.03 41.09 -34.42
N LEU A 764 1.16 41.31 -33.83
CA LEU A 764 1.77 42.61 -33.75
C LEU A 764 2.16 43.19 -35.12
N ALA A 765 2.48 42.33 -36.11
CA ALA A 765 2.75 42.72 -37.47
C ALA A 765 1.48 43.22 -38.22
N GLU A 766 0.30 42.69 -37.85
CA GLU A 766 -1.00 43.13 -38.36
C GLU A 766 -1.44 44.50 -37.80
N ILE A 767 -0.90 44.85 -36.63
CA ILE A 767 -1.19 46.10 -35.93
C ILE A 767 -0.33 47.27 -36.47
N ALA A 768 0.85 47.00 -36.96
CA ALA A 768 1.79 47.99 -37.49
C ALA A 768 1.47 48.38 -38.92
#